data_0ea0f9899fab773770823f17db3055d6
#
_entry.id   0ea0f9899fab773770823f17db3055d6
#
_cell.length_a   1.000
_cell.length_b   1.000
_cell.length_c   1.000
_cell.angle_alpha   90.00
_cell.angle_beta   90.00
_cell.angle_gamma   90.00
#
_symmetry.space_group_name_H-M   'P 1'
#
loop_
_entity.id
_entity.type
_entity.pdbx_description
1 polymer ?
#
loop_
_entity_poly.entity_id
_entity_poly.type
_entity_poly.pdbx_seq_one_letter_code
_entity_poly.pdbx_strand_id
1 'polypeptide(L)'
;LPKGSGKSIDGDYSQIKPHTIEIPLNSGVIRKGSNSIALTSLEGSWILFDDIRLMGPDNAELNEVNKSVYLRDVKAADFQTTSPVAQPLLVDIEHLSGHPLLEVKVDGKKILEQRLEKGRYILEAPMPVVKSPKTSHYIISADGAILDKGMIRRAPHNTITLADYIDTRIGTAHSRWMIAPGPWMPFSMVKLSPDNQDSGWQSGYDPSFESIGTFSHIHEWTMAGLGIMHANGPLKTEIGSQSSLVKDANSYRSAIDKTSEETKVGYYKVDLTDYQIKAELTATSRCGFQRYTYPQDKDARVMIDLKIPSEYDYQIVEGSVKQTGARRIEGFSKQLSKNVWSADADQNYTIYFVIEFNKDIKKFGGWHDHTLWETDTMTAHYPQRFGCYAEFDTTDHPEVMVRSGISYVDMAGASNNLSNEITEPFGWNFEAVHKHQSDSWNNILNRVRIYSNDYREKVRFYTNLYRAFCRNTFSDADRRWVDAAGNIQKLDDPDAVALGCDAFWNTFWNLNQVWNLIAPEWSSRWVKSQLAMYDANGWLAKGPSGMKYIPVMVGEHEIPLLVSTYQMGIRNYDAEKMFRAIVKMQTTPAQRVANGFAGNRDLETYLQHQYVPADKGRFSNTLEYSYDDWTVSQLAKALGKEEYYRTFSNRGNWWKNAINPATGY
;
A
#
# COMPACT_ATOMS: atom_id res chain seq x y z
N LEU A 1 23.08 -3.73 18.01
CA LEU A 1 23.57 -5.12 17.82
C LEU A 1 24.78 -5.13 16.89
N PRO A 2 25.78 -6.04 17.09
CA PRO A 2 26.89 -6.18 16.18
C PRO A 2 26.41 -6.69 14.81
N LYS A 3 26.99 -6.17 13.72
CA LYS A 3 26.67 -6.62 12.36
C LYS A 3 27.12 -8.08 12.16
N GLY A 4 26.21 -8.94 11.68
CA GLY A 4 26.52 -10.29 11.22
C GLY A 4 26.91 -10.31 9.74
N SER A 5 27.40 -11.45 9.27
CA SER A 5 27.77 -11.65 7.85
C SER A 5 26.62 -12.12 6.96
N GLY A 6 25.49 -12.51 7.54
CA GLY A 6 24.41 -13.19 6.83
C GLY A 6 24.64 -14.67 6.51
N LYS A 7 25.84 -15.16 6.66
CA LYS A 7 26.24 -16.54 6.31
C LYS A 7 25.61 -17.65 7.16
N SER A 8 25.02 -17.28 8.30
CA SER A 8 24.29 -18.25 9.13
C SER A 8 23.10 -18.89 8.40
N ILE A 9 22.52 -18.25 7.40
CA ILE A 9 21.50 -18.84 6.53
C ILE A 9 22.07 -20.03 5.74
N ASP A 10 23.34 -19.94 5.35
CA ASP A 10 24.05 -21.00 4.63
C ASP A 10 24.65 -22.07 5.57
N GLY A 11 24.35 -21.99 6.89
CA GLY A 11 24.88 -22.91 7.89
C GLY A 11 26.29 -22.59 8.40
N ASP A 12 26.88 -21.46 7.99
CA ASP A 12 28.17 -21.00 8.53
C ASP A 12 27.93 -20.11 9.78
N TYR A 13 28.08 -20.72 10.94
CA TYR A 13 27.91 -20.06 12.24
C TYR A 13 29.21 -19.42 12.78
N SER A 14 30.32 -19.54 12.08
CA SER A 14 31.62 -19.04 12.53
C SER A 14 31.69 -17.52 12.72
N GLN A 15 30.79 -16.78 12.06
CA GLN A 15 30.71 -15.33 12.10
C GLN A 15 29.65 -14.79 13.07
N ILE A 16 28.97 -15.67 13.80
CA ILE A 16 27.98 -15.25 14.81
C ILE A 16 28.70 -14.65 16.01
N LYS A 17 28.27 -13.48 16.42
CA LYS A 17 28.75 -12.79 17.64
C LYS A 17 27.60 -12.78 18.64
N PRO A 18 27.62 -13.64 19.67
CA PRO A 18 26.63 -13.62 20.74
C PRO A 18 26.59 -12.24 21.41
N HIS A 19 25.40 -11.76 21.65
CA HIS A 19 25.19 -10.45 22.29
C HIS A 19 23.93 -10.51 23.17
N THR A 20 24.05 -10.09 24.42
CA THR A 20 22.93 -10.00 25.36
C THR A 20 22.55 -8.54 25.54
N ILE A 21 21.27 -8.24 25.44
CA ILE A 21 20.72 -6.91 25.74
C ILE A 21 19.76 -7.06 26.92
N GLU A 22 19.99 -6.27 27.95
CA GLU A 22 19.08 -6.15 29.11
C GLU A 22 18.36 -4.81 29.03
N ILE A 23 17.02 -4.86 29.02
CA ILE A 23 16.17 -3.68 28.95
C ILE A 23 15.35 -3.59 30.23
N PRO A 24 15.56 -2.59 31.09
CA PRO A 24 14.72 -2.41 32.26
C PRO A 24 13.30 -1.98 31.84
N LEU A 25 12.29 -2.70 32.34
CA LEU A 25 10.89 -2.38 32.12
C LEU A 25 10.29 -1.74 33.36
N ASN A 26 9.67 -0.59 33.18
CA ASN A 26 8.87 0.03 34.25
C ASN A 26 7.58 -0.76 34.47
N SER A 27 7.17 -0.95 35.71
CA SER A 27 5.95 -1.70 36.05
C SER A 27 4.68 -1.16 35.39
N GLY A 28 4.64 0.15 35.06
CA GLY A 28 3.51 0.78 34.37
C GLY A 28 3.33 0.39 32.90
N VAL A 29 4.35 -0.19 32.23
CA VAL A 29 4.22 -0.65 30.83
C VAL A 29 3.71 -2.09 30.75
N ILE A 30 3.81 -2.86 31.84
CA ILE A 30 3.32 -4.23 31.90
C ILE A 30 1.84 -4.21 32.30
N ARG A 31 1.01 -4.85 31.49
CA ARG A 31 -0.46 -4.92 31.68
C ARG A 31 -0.89 -6.31 32.12
N LYS A 32 -2.05 -6.39 32.77
CA LYS A 32 -2.70 -7.69 33.02
C LYS A 32 -3.02 -8.38 31.69
N GLY A 33 -2.85 -9.71 31.61
CA GLY A 33 -3.01 -10.49 30.40
C GLY A 33 -1.77 -10.49 29.51
N SER A 34 -1.92 -10.75 28.22
CA SER A 34 -0.81 -10.77 27.27
C SER A 34 -0.22 -9.39 27.08
N ASN A 35 1.10 -9.37 27.02
CA ASN A 35 1.89 -8.21 26.63
C ASN A 35 2.66 -8.57 25.36
N SER A 36 2.81 -7.62 24.46
CA SER A 36 3.56 -7.80 23.20
C SER A 36 4.88 -7.06 23.29
N ILE A 37 5.95 -7.73 22.90
CA ILE A 37 7.28 -7.11 22.71
C ILE A 37 7.56 -7.15 21.21
N ALA A 38 7.78 -5.98 20.61
CA ALA A 38 8.19 -5.85 19.22
C ALA A 38 9.70 -5.65 19.17
N LEU A 39 10.38 -6.49 18.39
CA LEU A 39 11.79 -6.32 18.06
C LEU A 39 11.87 -5.87 16.60
N THR A 40 12.37 -4.65 16.38
CA THR A 40 12.44 -4.04 15.07
C THR A 40 13.90 -3.89 14.65
N SER A 41 14.26 -4.44 13.48
CA SER A 41 15.55 -4.17 12.85
C SER A 41 15.45 -2.86 12.07
N LEU A 42 16.13 -1.82 12.54
CA LEU A 42 16.14 -0.50 11.88
C LEU A 42 17.17 -0.44 10.75
N GLU A 43 18.19 -1.30 10.80
CA GLU A 43 19.22 -1.44 9.78
C GLU A 43 19.48 -2.92 9.51
N GLY A 44 19.78 -3.26 8.26
CA GLY A 44 19.97 -4.65 7.84
C GLY A 44 18.64 -5.35 7.52
N SER A 45 18.72 -6.62 7.13
CA SER A 45 17.55 -7.35 6.63
C SER A 45 16.86 -8.25 7.67
N TRP A 46 17.57 -8.68 8.71
CA TRP A 46 17.02 -9.59 9.71
C TRP A 46 17.88 -9.67 10.97
N ILE A 47 17.28 -10.16 12.07
CA ILE A 47 17.92 -10.42 13.35
C ILE A 47 17.73 -11.90 13.70
N LEU A 48 18.83 -12.57 14.03
CA LEU A 48 18.77 -13.91 14.62
C LEU A 48 18.81 -13.77 16.14
N PHE A 49 17.84 -14.40 16.81
CA PHE A 49 17.80 -14.49 18.26
C PHE A 49 17.42 -15.93 18.67
N ASP A 50 17.94 -16.38 19.81
CA ASP A 50 17.70 -17.72 20.36
C ASP A 50 16.94 -17.72 21.69
N ASP A 51 16.99 -16.62 22.43
CA ASP A 51 16.34 -16.52 23.73
C ASP A 51 15.80 -15.12 24.03
N ILE A 52 14.58 -15.05 24.53
CA ILE A 52 13.95 -13.84 25.04
C ILE A 52 13.36 -14.19 26.41
N ARG A 53 13.84 -13.54 27.46
CA ARG A 53 13.40 -13.78 28.84
C ARG A 53 12.84 -12.51 29.47
N LEU A 54 11.74 -12.67 30.21
CA LEU A 54 11.31 -11.66 31.17
C LEU A 54 11.86 -12.05 32.55
N MET A 55 12.72 -11.20 33.09
CA MET A 55 13.32 -11.40 34.41
C MET A 55 12.65 -10.49 35.42
N GLY A 56 12.32 -11.00 36.59
CA GLY A 56 11.83 -10.25 37.73
C GLY A 56 12.77 -10.36 38.92
N PRO A 57 12.58 -9.55 39.99
CA PRO A 57 13.27 -9.78 41.25
C PRO A 57 13.06 -11.19 41.80
N ASP A 58 14.01 -11.75 42.55
CA ASP A 58 13.95 -13.11 43.10
C ASP A 58 12.70 -13.36 43.95
N ASN A 59 12.07 -12.35 44.49
CA ASN A 59 10.85 -12.37 45.27
C ASN A 59 9.59 -11.96 44.47
N ALA A 60 9.67 -11.87 43.15
CA ALA A 60 8.53 -11.50 42.34
C ALA A 60 7.49 -12.61 42.33
N GLU A 61 6.27 -12.27 42.73
CA GLU A 61 5.10 -13.15 42.62
C GLU A 61 4.24 -12.75 41.46
N LEU A 62 3.91 -13.74 40.62
CA LEU A 62 2.95 -13.55 39.52
C LEU A 62 1.53 -13.72 40.08
N ASN A 63 0.85 -12.61 40.32
CA ASN A 63 -0.53 -12.61 40.79
C ASN A 63 -1.51 -12.84 39.62
N GLU A 64 -2.60 -13.58 39.91
CA GLU A 64 -3.73 -13.74 38.97
C GLU A 64 -3.40 -14.45 37.65
N VAL A 65 -2.29 -15.19 37.54
CA VAL A 65 -1.90 -15.94 36.33
C VAL A 65 -2.89 -17.03 35.89
N ASN A 66 -3.79 -17.46 36.80
CA ASN A 66 -4.76 -18.51 36.54
C ASN A 66 -6.15 -18.00 36.12
N LYS A 67 -6.31 -16.69 35.89
CA LYS A 67 -7.58 -16.19 35.40
C LYS A 67 -7.76 -16.58 33.93
N SER A 68 -8.91 -17.11 33.59
CA SER A 68 -9.26 -17.44 32.20
C SER A 68 -9.55 -16.20 31.36
N VAL A 69 -9.98 -15.11 32.00
CA VAL A 69 -10.43 -13.89 31.33
C VAL A 69 -9.82 -12.66 31.99
N TYR A 70 -9.25 -11.77 31.19
CA TYR A 70 -8.70 -10.49 31.61
C TYR A 70 -9.40 -9.34 30.91
N LEU A 71 -10.04 -8.47 31.68
CA LEU A 71 -10.56 -7.19 31.17
C LEU A 71 -9.44 -6.16 31.13
N ARG A 72 -9.22 -5.53 29.97
CA ARG A 72 -8.13 -4.60 29.73
C ARG A 72 -8.58 -3.14 29.72
N ASP A 73 -9.72 -2.85 29.06
CA ASP A 73 -10.30 -1.51 28.99
C ASP A 73 -11.80 -1.58 28.74
N VAL A 74 -12.54 -0.57 29.22
CA VAL A 74 -13.97 -0.40 28.98
C VAL A 74 -14.26 1.07 28.71
N LYS A 75 -14.81 1.38 27.55
CA LYS A 75 -15.16 2.73 27.18
C LYS A 75 -16.37 2.79 26.26
N ALA A 76 -17.14 3.88 26.32
CA ALA A 76 -18.12 4.15 25.29
C ALA A 76 -17.39 4.51 23.98
N ALA A 77 -17.86 3.99 22.86
CA ALA A 77 -17.35 4.39 21.56
C ALA A 77 -17.65 5.87 21.30
N ASP A 78 -16.74 6.53 20.61
CA ASP A 78 -16.87 7.90 20.10
C ASP A 78 -17.54 7.95 18.71
N PHE A 79 -18.27 6.87 18.37
CA PHE A 79 -19.00 6.70 17.13
C PHE A 79 -20.34 5.96 17.35
N GLN A 80 -21.19 6.02 16.33
CA GLN A 80 -22.39 5.20 16.23
C GLN A 80 -22.29 4.25 15.04
N THR A 81 -22.91 3.06 15.16
CA THR A 81 -23.03 2.08 14.09
C THR A 81 -24.36 2.21 13.36
N THR A 82 -24.45 1.69 12.12
CA THR A 82 -25.68 1.73 11.29
C THR A 82 -26.56 0.50 11.46
N SER A 83 -25.96 -0.67 11.73
CA SER A 83 -26.67 -1.96 11.84
C SER A 83 -26.04 -2.83 12.92
N PRO A 84 -26.64 -2.87 14.14
CA PRO A 84 -27.79 -2.06 14.59
C PRO A 84 -27.39 -0.59 14.76
N VAL A 85 -28.37 0.32 14.77
CA VAL A 85 -28.17 1.72 15.16
C VAL A 85 -27.89 1.74 16.67
N ALA A 86 -26.63 1.92 17.03
CA ALA A 86 -26.15 1.84 18.41
C ALA A 86 -24.89 2.69 18.62
N GLN A 87 -24.65 3.11 19.87
CA GLN A 87 -23.33 3.53 20.32
C GLN A 87 -22.71 2.35 21.08
N PRO A 88 -21.65 1.70 20.58
CA PRO A 88 -21.08 0.55 21.28
C PRO A 88 -20.44 0.91 22.64
N LEU A 89 -20.58 -0.01 23.61
CA LEU A 89 -19.60 -0.11 24.69
C LEU A 89 -18.48 -1.00 24.18
N LEU A 90 -17.29 -0.45 24.07
CA LEU A 90 -16.07 -1.18 23.66
C LEU A 90 -15.50 -1.87 24.90
N VAL A 91 -15.42 -3.21 24.85
CA VAL A 91 -14.91 -4.06 25.93
C VAL A 91 -13.66 -4.75 25.42
N ASP A 92 -12.48 -4.23 25.76
CA ASP A 92 -11.18 -4.86 25.44
C ASP A 92 -10.92 -5.99 26.45
N ILE A 93 -10.99 -7.21 25.98
CA ILE A 93 -10.93 -8.43 26.79
C ILE A 93 -10.02 -9.45 26.17
N GLU A 94 -9.26 -10.15 27.02
CA GLU A 94 -8.41 -11.26 26.61
C GLU A 94 -8.85 -12.54 27.34
N HIS A 95 -9.07 -13.58 26.56
CA HIS A 95 -9.47 -14.89 27.04
C HIS A 95 -8.38 -15.91 26.77
N LEU A 96 -7.91 -16.60 27.82
CA LEU A 96 -6.75 -17.50 27.75
C LEU A 96 -7.13 -18.97 27.80
N SER A 97 -8.25 -19.35 28.46
CA SER A 97 -8.63 -20.76 28.64
C SER A 97 -10.10 -20.95 28.95
N GLY A 98 -10.66 -22.13 28.57
CA GLY A 98 -12.07 -22.47 28.77
C GLY A 98 -12.97 -21.82 27.71
N HIS A 99 -14.29 -21.78 27.99
CA HIS A 99 -15.31 -21.18 27.12
C HIS A 99 -16.31 -20.36 27.94
N PRO A 100 -15.88 -19.32 28.67
CA PRO A 100 -16.76 -18.58 29.57
C PRO A 100 -17.85 -17.84 28.80
N LEU A 101 -19.01 -17.75 29.43
CA LEU A 101 -20.12 -16.94 28.96
C LEU A 101 -19.91 -15.51 29.47
N LEU A 102 -19.55 -14.60 28.58
CA LEU A 102 -19.45 -13.18 28.89
C LEU A 102 -20.84 -12.53 28.82
N GLU A 103 -21.21 -11.80 29.84
CA GLU A 103 -22.39 -10.92 29.85
C GLU A 103 -21.98 -9.47 30.06
N VAL A 104 -22.57 -8.56 29.28
CA VAL A 104 -22.45 -7.11 29.43
C VAL A 104 -23.82 -6.51 29.71
N LYS A 105 -23.96 -5.83 30.85
CA LYS A 105 -25.15 -5.09 31.22
C LYS A 105 -24.85 -3.60 31.30
N VAL A 106 -25.78 -2.78 30.80
CA VAL A 106 -25.74 -1.31 30.91
C VAL A 106 -27.10 -0.80 31.40
N ASP A 107 -27.06 0.07 32.43
CA ASP A 107 -28.25 0.59 33.11
C ASP A 107 -29.23 -0.56 33.49
N GLY A 108 -28.70 -1.70 33.98
CA GLY A 108 -29.44 -2.88 34.40
C GLY A 108 -29.92 -3.79 33.27
N LYS A 109 -29.77 -3.41 32.00
CA LYS A 109 -30.21 -4.21 30.85
C LYS A 109 -29.02 -5.00 30.27
N LYS A 110 -29.19 -6.29 29.97
CA LYS A 110 -28.25 -7.09 29.23
C LYS A 110 -28.24 -6.62 27.76
N ILE A 111 -27.06 -6.22 27.27
CA ILE A 111 -26.87 -5.71 25.91
C ILE A 111 -25.96 -6.62 25.06
N LEU A 112 -25.18 -7.49 25.68
CA LEU A 112 -24.38 -8.50 25.00
C LEU A 112 -24.31 -9.76 25.87
N GLU A 113 -24.39 -10.92 25.22
CA GLU A 113 -24.09 -12.23 25.78
C GLU A 113 -23.35 -13.03 24.72
N GLN A 114 -22.16 -13.51 25.06
CA GLN A 114 -21.32 -14.23 24.09
C GLN A 114 -20.40 -15.22 24.80
N ARG A 115 -20.33 -16.46 24.28
CA ARG A 115 -19.25 -17.38 24.66
C ARG A 115 -17.97 -16.97 23.99
N LEU A 116 -16.88 -16.99 24.75
CA LEU A 116 -15.56 -16.59 24.26
C LEU A 116 -14.73 -17.82 23.92
N GLU A 117 -14.12 -17.81 22.76
CA GLU A 117 -13.01 -18.69 22.40
C GLU A 117 -11.68 -18.05 22.81
N LYS A 118 -10.60 -18.83 22.88
CA LYS A 118 -9.27 -18.30 23.19
C LYS A 118 -8.88 -17.20 22.23
N GLY A 119 -8.53 -16.03 22.73
CA GLY A 119 -8.15 -14.90 21.92
C GLY A 119 -8.30 -13.55 22.61
N ARG A 120 -8.02 -12.50 21.88
CA ARG A 120 -8.22 -11.13 22.30
C ARG A 120 -9.28 -10.46 21.42
N TYR A 121 -10.19 -9.76 22.07
CA TYR A 121 -11.36 -9.13 21.48
C TYR A 121 -11.45 -7.68 21.90
N ILE A 122 -12.04 -6.85 21.05
CA ILE A 122 -12.63 -5.56 21.44
C ILE A 122 -14.10 -5.66 21.09
N LEU A 123 -14.91 -6.12 22.05
CA LEU A 123 -16.31 -6.39 21.81
C LEU A 123 -17.13 -5.10 21.75
N GLU A 124 -17.96 -4.97 20.73
CA GLU A 124 -18.91 -3.89 20.53
C GLU A 124 -20.28 -4.26 21.12
N ALA A 125 -20.46 -4.01 22.42
CA ALA A 125 -21.76 -4.26 23.05
C ALA A 125 -22.73 -3.10 22.73
N PRO A 126 -23.86 -3.35 22.01
CA PRO A 126 -24.67 -2.28 21.44
C PRO A 126 -25.53 -1.58 22.49
N MET A 127 -25.23 -0.32 22.78
CA MET A 127 -26.09 0.55 23.60
C MET A 127 -27.03 1.40 22.71
N PRO A 128 -28.24 1.66 23.15
CA PRO A 128 -29.11 2.65 22.45
C PRO A 128 -28.43 4.00 22.32
N VAL A 129 -28.54 4.68 21.19
CA VAL A 129 -27.97 6.02 20.98
C VAL A 129 -28.53 7.04 21.97
N VAL A 130 -27.72 8.05 22.31
CA VAL A 130 -28.14 9.16 23.18
C VAL A 130 -28.27 10.47 22.38
N LYS A 131 -29.25 11.30 22.74
CA LYS A 131 -29.49 12.59 22.09
C LYS A 131 -28.79 13.77 22.82
N SER A 132 -28.33 13.53 24.05
CA SER A 132 -27.57 14.46 24.86
C SER A 132 -26.61 13.72 25.77
N PRO A 133 -25.59 14.40 26.34
CA PRO A 133 -24.65 13.76 27.25
C PRO A 133 -25.36 13.05 28.40
N LYS A 134 -24.94 11.79 28.67
CA LYS A 134 -25.52 10.91 29.69
C LYS A 134 -24.43 10.11 30.36
N THR A 135 -24.54 9.86 31.66
CA THR A 135 -23.78 8.83 32.39
C THR A 135 -24.56 7.53 32.44
N SER A 136 -23.97 6.41 32.13
CA SER A 136 -24.54 5.07 32.22
C SER A 136 -23.67 4.18 33.11
N HIS A 137 -24.31 3.21 33.78
CA HIS A 137 -23.62 2.22 34.63
C HIS A 137 -23.47 0.92 33.88
N TYR A 138 -22.28 0.32 33.93
CA TYR A 138 -22.05 -1.00 33.33
C TYR A 138 -21.65 -2.05 34.36
N ILE A 139 -21.93 -3.31 34.03
CA ILE A 139 -21.46 -4.51 34.72
C ILE A 139 -21.05 -5.51 33.65
N ILE A 140 -19.82 -6.03 33.78
CA ILE A 140 -19.27 -7.08 32.91
C ILE A 140 -18.99 -8.30 33.79
N SER A 141 -19.48 -9.46 33.40
CA SER A 141 -19.28 -10.71 34.10
C SER A 141 -18.92 -11.86 33.14
N ALA A 142 -18.18 -12.86 33.64
CA ALA A 142 -17.90 -14.09 32.94
C ALA A 142 -18.33 -15.27 33.85
N ASP A 143 -19.16 -16.17 33.30
CA ASP A 143 -19.79 -17.30 34.05
C ASP A 143 -20.42 -16.84 35.37
N GLY A 144 -21.03 -15.67 35.37
CA GLY A 144 -21.68 -15.04 36.52
C GLY A 144 -20.75 -14.31 37.50
N ALA A 145 -19.43 -14.48 37.40
CA ALA A 145 -18.46 -13.73 38.20
C ALA A 145 -18.26 -12.31 37.59
N ILE A 146 -18.36 -11.28 38.43
CA ILE A 146 -18.16 -9.89 37.99
C ILE A 146 -16.69 -9.69 37.73
N LEU A 147 -16.35 -9.31 36.48
CA LEU A 147 -15.00 -8.89 36.07
C LEU A 147 -14.77 -7.42 36.41
N ASP A 148 -15.78 -6.58 36.12
CA ASP A 148 -15.72 -5.14 36.40
C ASP A 148 -17.11 -4.50 36.42
N LYS A 149 -17.21 -3.36 37.10
CA LYS A 149 -18.39 -2.50 37.12
C LYS A 149 -17.99 -1.05 37.28
N GLY A 150 -18.65 -0.16 36.58
CA GLY A 150 -18.29 1.25 36.61
C GLY A 150 -19.32 2.14 35.94
N MET A 151 -18.88 3.35 35.66
CA MET A 151 -19.64 4.38 34.96
C MET A 151 -18.94 4.82 33.70
N ILE A 152 -19.70 5.08 32.65
CA ILE A 152 -19.23 5.63 31.38
C ILE A 152 -19.99 6.90 31.03
N ARG A 153 -19.27 7.89 30.49
CA ARG A 153 -19.86 9.09 29.90
C ARG A 153 -20.18 8.81 28.45
N ARG A 154 -21.36 9.17 28.03
CA ARG A 154 -21.88 8.99 26.65
C ARG A 154 -22.28 10.34 26.11
N ALA A 155 -22.09 10.56 24.81
CA ALA A 155 -22.50 11.76 24.08
C ALA A 155 -23.01 11.37 22.69
N PRO A 156 -23.79 12.22 22.02
CA PRO A 156 -24.09 12.03 20.61
C PRO A 156 -22.80 12.04 19.78
N HIS A 157 -22.72 11.11 18.82
CA HIS A 157 -21.57 10.98 17.91
C HIS A 157 -22.07 10.76 16.48
N ASN A 158 -21.17 10.93 15.51
CA ASN A 158 -21.43 10.63 14.12
C ASN A 158 -21.56 9.11 13.90
N THR A 159 -22.34 8.75 12.90
CA THR A 159 -22.45 7.37 12.45
C THR A 159 -21.30 7.03 11.52
N ILE A 160 -20.59 5.94 11.82
CA ILE A 160 -19.49 5.46 11.00
C ILE A 160 -19.99 4.64 9.81
N THR A 161 -19.15 4.59 8.79
CA THR A 161 -19.30 3.76 7.60
C THR A 161 -18.33 2.55 7.67
N LEU A 162 -18.33 1.69 6.66
CA LEU A 162 -17.39 0.56 6.62
C LEU A 162 -15.92 1.03 6.42
N ALA A 163 -15.74 2.16 5.74
CA ALA A 163 -14.42 2.76 5.56
C ALA A 163 -13.77 3.18 6.90
N ASP A 164 -14.56 3.51 7.90
CA ASP A 164 -14.04 3.91 9.22
C ASP A 164 -13.49 2.72 10.06
N TYR A 165 -13.73 1.48 9.65
CA TYR A 165 -13.08 0.30 10.23
C TYR A 165 -11.67 0.04 9.66
N ILE A 166 -11.25 0.75 8.60
CA ILE A 166 -9.96 0.51 7.96
C ILE A 166 -8.86 1.24 8.73
N ASP A 167 -7.86 0.49 9.17
CA ASP A 167 -6.59 1.05 9.65
C ASP A 167 -5.53 0.91 8.55
N THR A 168 -5.24 2.02 7.87
CA THR A 168 -4.29 2.05 6.75
C THR A 168 -2.83 1.83 7.19
N ARG A 169 -2.52 1.77 8.51
CA ARG A 169 -1.19 1.43 9.02
C ARG A 169 -0.96 -0.08 9.09
N ILE A 170 -2.02 -0.90 9.09
CA ILE A 170 -1.85 -2.36 9.08
C ILE A 170 -1.11 -2.80 7.82
N GLY A 171 0.01 -3.50 8.03
CA GLY A 171 0.90 -3.99 6.97
C GLY A 171 2.03 -3.04 6.58
N THR A 172 2.14 -1.84 7.19
CA THR A 172 3.20 -0.89 6.84
C THR A 172 4.52 -1.13 7.58
N ALA A 173 4.51 -1.81 8.75
CA ALA A 173 5.75 -2.13 9.46
C ALA A 173 6.61 -3.11 8.66
N HIS A 174 7.86 -2.75 8.39
CA HIS A 174 8.79 -3.50 7.55
C HIS A 174 8.22 -3.91 6.19
N SER A 175 7.27 -3.15 5.70
CA SER A 175 6.70 -3.40 4.40
C SER A 175 7.62 -2.87 3.31
N ARG A 176 7.24 -3.18 2.10
CA ARG A 176 7.88 -2.66 0.92
C ARG A 176 7.29 -1.31 0.55
N TRP A 177 8.02 -0.57 -0.28
CA TRP A 177 7.68 0.72 -0.86
C TRP A 177 6.18 0.91 -1.23
N MET A 178 5.53 -0.13 -1.72
CA MET A 178 4.16 -0.07 -2.23
C MET A 178 3.06 -0.19 -1.16
N ILE A 179 3.39 -0.29 0.14
CA ILE A 179 2.40 -0.36 1.23
C ILE A 179 2.64 0.79 2.18
N ALA A 180 1.74 1.76 2.19
CA ALA A 180 1.85 2.98 2.98
C ALA A 180 0.47 3.43 3.49
N PRO A 181 0.40 4.34 4.47
CA PRO A 181 -0.85 4.71 5.14
C PRO A 181 -1.63 5.83 4.44
N GLY A 182 -1.11 6.37 3.34
CA GLY A 182 -1.67 7.54 2.69
C GLY A 182 -3.04 7.35 2.03
N PRO A 183 -3.65 8.45 1.55
CA PRO A 183 -4.95 8.44 0.90
C PRO A 183 -4.88 7.86 -0.51
N TRP A 184 -5.26 6.60 -0.69
CA TRP A 184 -5.25 5.90 -1.96
C TRP A 184 -6.66 5.57 -2.45
N MET A 185 -6.94 5.87 -3.72
CA MET A 185 -8.16 5.40 -4.37
C MET A 185 -8.03 3.94 -4.81
N PRO A 186 -9.13 3.23 -5.04
CA PRO A 186 -9.08 1.91 -5.68
C PRO A 186 -8.40 2.03 -7.04
N PHE A 187 -7.38 1.21 -7.28
CA PHE A 187 -6.65 1.17 -8.56
C PHE A 187 -6.18 2.55 -9.04
N SER A 188 -5.50 3.29 -8.19
CA SER A 188 -5.10 4.67 -8.49
C SER A 188 -3.69 4.79 -9.06
N MET A 189 -3.46 5.84 -9.85
CA MET A 189 -2.15 6.27 -10.31
C MET A 189 -1.38 6.98 -9.20
N VAL A 190 -2.05 7.90 -8.49
CA VAL A 190 -1.49 8.58 -7.32
C VAL A 190 -1.73 7.76 -6.06
N LYS A 191 -0.66 7.49 -5.35
CA LYS A 191 -0.62 6.87 -4.03
C LYS A 191 0.11 7.79 -3.06
N LEU A 192 -0.47 8.98 -2.86
CA LEU A 192 0.13 10.00 -2.00
C LEU A 192 0.33 9.46 -0.59
N SER A 193 1.55 9.58 -0.05
CA SER A 193 1.88 9.04 1.27
C SER A 193 3.12 9.68 1.86
N PRO A 194 3.29 9.69 3.19
CA PRO A 194 4.55 10.08 3.81
C PRO A 194 5.65 9.04 3.55
N ASP A 195 6.88 9.52 3.39
CA ASP A 195 8.10 8.72 3.29
C ASP A 195 9.01 9.08 4.46
N ASN A 196 9.26 8.12 5.33
CA ASN A 196 10.10 8.32 6.51
C ASN A 196 11.35 7.45 6.51
N GLN A 197 11.40 6.36 5.75
CA GLN A 197 12.62 5.60 5.49
C GLN A 197 13.33 6.09 4.23
N ASP A 198 14.66 5.95 4.18
CA ASP A 198 15.51 6.51 3.16
C ASP A 198 16.45 5.50 2.48
N SER A 199 16.29 4.22 2.74
CA SER A 199 17.23 3.20 2.25
C SER A 199 16.55 2.07 1.48
N GLY A 200 16.82 2.03 0.16
CA GLY A 200 16.66 0.87 -0.71
C GLY A 200 15.35 0.10 -0.51
N TRP A 201 15.49 -1.17 -0.24
CA TRP A 201 14.37 -2.10 -0.06
C TRP A 201 13.28 -1.67 0.95
N GLN A 202 13.66 -0.87 1.94
CA GLN A 202 12.76 -0.43 3.01
C GLN A 202 12.33 1.03 2.86
N SER A 203 12.61 1.70 1.75
CA SER A 203 12.13 3.06 1.48
C SER A 203 10.61 3.16 1.59
N GLY A 204 10.09 4.35 1.88
CA GLY A 204 8.68 4.63 2.07
C GLY A 204 8.33 4.84 3.54
N TYR A 205 7.26 4.22 4.01
CA TYR A 205 6.76 4.45 5.37
C TYR A 205 6.93 3.23 6.28
N ASP A 206 7.44 3.47 7.48
CA ASP A 206 7.39 2.53 8.60
C ASP A 206 6.92 3.27 9.87
N PRO A 207 5.98 2.69 10.65
CA PRO A 207 5.39 3.36 11.81
C PRO A 207 6.35 3.54 13.00
N SER A 208 7.52 2.92 12.98
CA SER A 208 8.54 3.05 14.04
C SER A 208 9.38 4.32 13.93
N PHE A 209 9.37 5.00 12.78
CA PHE A 209 10.15 6.22 12.59
C PHE A 209 9.39 7.48 13.01
N GLU A 210 10.14 8.46 13.51
CA GLU A 210 9.63 9.70 14.09
C GLU A 210 10.01 10.94 13.28
N SER A 211 10.29 10.77 11.98
CA SER A 211 10.52 11.88 11.05
C SER A 211 9.97 11.58 9.68
N ILE A 212 9.72 12.61 8.87
CA ILE A 212 9.29 12.52 7.48
C ILE A 212 10.24 13.31 6.60
N GLY A 213 10.68 12.71 5.50
CA GLY A 213 11.54 13.33 4.49
C GLY A 213 10.74 14.03 3.40
N THR A 214 9.65 13.41 2.96
CA THR A 214 8.79 13.95 1.91
C THR A 214 7.41 13.28 1.93
N PHE A 215 6.46 13.84 1.17
CA PHE A 215 5.18 13.23 0.83
C PHE A 215 5.20 12.95 -0.69
N SER A 216 5.32 11.68 -1.08
CA SER A 216 5.46 11.35 -2.50
C SER A 216 4.18 10.81 -3.13
N HIS A 217 4.09 10.93 -4.46
CA HIS A 217 2.88 10.62 -5.25
C HIS A 217 2.85 9.19 -5.76
N ILE A 218 4.00 8.51 -5.85
CA ILE A 218 4.10 7.22 -6.52
C ILE A 218 4.69 6.20 -5.55
N HIS A 219 3.89 5.19 -5.21
CA HIS A 219 4.28 4.04 -4.42
C HIS A 219 3.97 2.77 -5.23
N GLU A 220 4.66 2.63 -6.35
CA GLU A 220 4.66 1.44 -7.19
C GLU A 220 5.99 0.72 -7.01
N TRP A 221 6.00 -0.60 -7.02
CA TRP A 221 7.16 -1.38 -6.65
C TRP A 221 8.48 -0.98 -7.33
N THR A 222 8.47 -0.77 -8.64
CA THR A 222 9.67 -0.38 -9.40
C THR A 222 9.71 1.08 -9.78
N MET A 223 8.79 1.90 -9.27
CA MET A 223 8.60 3.29 -9.67
C MET A 223 8.45 4.19 -8.44
N ALA A 224 8.97 5.40 -8.54
CA ALA A 224 8.88 6.43 -7.52
C ALA A 224 8.92 7.82 -8.16
N GLY A 225 8.71 8.85 -7.38
CA GLY A 225 8.96 10.23 -7.79
C GLY A 225 7.90 11.21 -7.32
N LEU A 226 8.19 12.48 -7.59
CA LEU A 226 7.43 13.64 -7.20
C LEU A 226 7.15 13.68 -5.70
N GLY A 227 8.16 14.05 -4.92
CA GLY A 227 8.04 14.33 -3.49
C GLY A 227 7.71 15.80 -3.26
N ILE A 228 6.78 16.07 -2.33
CA ILE A 228 6.46 17.42 -1.87
C ILE A 228 6.67 17.48 -0.37
N MET A 229 7.40 18.48 0.11
CA MET A 229 7.62 18.76 1.52
C MET A 229 7.39 20.22 1.81
N HIS A 230 7.00 20.53 3.01
CA HIS A 230 6.76 21.91 3.47
C HIS A 230 7.73 22.29 4.57
N ALA A 231 8.31 23.47 4.45
CA ALA A 231 9.30 24.00 5.37
C ALA A 231 9.14 25.51 5.54
N ASN A 232 9.82 26.04 6.53
CA ASN A 232 10.02 27.49 6.72
C ASN A 232 11.46 27.75 7.15
N GLY A 233 11.82 29.03 7.31
CA GLY A 233 13.17 29.44 7.67
C GLY A 233 14.21 29.25 6.56
N PRO A 234 15.48 28.99 6.84
CA PRO A 234 16.54 28.91 5.85
C PRO A 234 16.26 27.83 4.79
N LEU A 235 16.58 28.15 3.53
CA LEU A 235 16.46 27.17 2.43
C LEU A 235 17.41 26.01 2.66
N LYS A 236 16.86 24.81 2.57
CA LYS A 236 17.56 23.53 2.60
C LYS A 236 17.15 22.73 1.37
N THR A 237 18.04 21.93 0.83
CA THR A 237 17.81 21.26 -0.47
C THR A 237 17.98 19.75 -0.42
N GLU A 238 18.17 19.16 0.77
CA GLU A 238 18.36 17.73 0.92
C GLU A 238 17.24 17.09 1.75
N ILE A 239 16.76 15.93 1.29
CA ILE A 239 15.78 15.15 2.07
C ILE A 239 16.40 14.70 3.39
N GLY A 240 17.70 14.38 3.38
CA GLY A 240 18.41 13.85 4.53
C GLY A 240 18.07 12.39 4.82
N SER A 241 18.79 11.81 5.79
CA SER A 241 18.68 10.41 6.16
C SER A 241 17.99 10.22 7.50
N GLN A 242 17.17 9.17 7.60
CA GLN A 242 16.59 8.73 8.87
C GLN A 242 17.64 8.08 9.79
N SER A 243 18.64 7.42 9.21
CA SER A 243 19.70 6.73 9.95
C SER A 243 20.76 7.66 10.54
N SER A 244 20.75 8.94 10.17
CA SER A 244 21.68 9.93 10.71
C SER A 244 21.32 10.29 12.15
N LEU A 245 22.21 9.98 13.10
CA LEU A 245 22.10 10.42 14.49
C LEU A 245 22.31 11.94 14.64
N VAL A 246 22.93 12.57 13.63
CA VAL A 246 23.15 14.01 13.55
C VAL A 246 22.34 14.53 12.38
N LYS A 247 21.40 15.44 12.66
CA LYS A 247 20.61 16.09 11.63
C LYS A 247 21.52 16.84 10.68
N ASP A 248 21.49 16.46 9.39
CA ASP A 248 22.21 17.19 8.36
C ASP A 248 21.71 18.64 8.32
N ALA A 249 22.63 19.59 8.40
CA ALA A 249 22.30 21.02 8.41
C ALA A 249 21.53 21.47 7.15
N ASN A 250 21.73 20.79 6.00
CA ASN A 250 21.06 21.07 4.74
C ASN A 250 19.79 20.21 4.52
N SER A 251 19.42 19.34 5.47
CA SER A 251 18.23 18.51 5.37
C SER A 251 16.95 19.27 5.72
N TYR A 252 15.96 19.20 4.86
CA TYR A 252 14.61 19.70 5.12
C TYR A 252 13.67 18.63 5.74
N ARG A 253 14.17 17.43 6.06
CA ARG A 253 13.44 16.42 6.83
C ARG A 253 12.96 17.03 8.16
N SER A 254 11.73 16.71 8.56
CA SER A 254 11.16 17.14 9.85
C SER A 254 10.93 15.97 10.78
N ALA A 255 11.24 16.17 12.06
CA ALA A 255 10.65 15.36 13.11
C ALA A 255 9.13 15.53 13.12
N ILE A 256 8.42 14.54 13.64
CA ILE A 256 6.95 14.53 13.71
C ILE A 256 6.46 14.24 15.13
N ASP A 257 5.28 14.74 15.45
CA ASP A 257 4.57 14.29 16.64
C ASP A 257 3.73 13.05 16.28
N LYS A 258 4.18 11.87 16.68
CA LYS A 258 3.48 10.60 16.46
C LYS A 258 2.09 10.57 17.08
N THR A 259 1.82 11.35 18.10
CA THR A 259 0.48 11.43 18.71
C THR A 259 -0.50 12.24 17.88
N SER A 260 0.00 13.11 16.99
CA SER A 260 -0.80 13.89 16.04
C SER A 260 -1.13 13.11 14.76
N GLU A 261 -0.44 11.98 14.53
CA GLU A 261 -0.60 11.19 13.30
C GLU A 261 -1.97 10.55 13.24
N GLU A 262 -2.76 10.95 12.25
CA GLU A 262 -4.09 10.43 11.98
C GLU A 262 -4.14 9.83 10.59
N THR A 263 -4.61 8.57 10.50
CA THR A 263 -4.74 7.85 9.24
C THR A 263 -6.17 7.33 9.09
N LYS A 264 -6.80 7.67 7.99
CA LYS A 264 -8.14 7.20 7.60
C LYS A 264 -8.17 6.92 6.10
N VAL A 265 -9.16 6.20 5.67
CA VAL A 265 -9.41 6.09 4.23
C VAL A 265 -9.61 7.48 3.62
N GLY A 266 -8.78 7.81 2.65
CA GLY A 266 -8.82 9.11 1.98
C GLY A 266 -8.19 10.27 2.73
N TYR A 267 -7.55 10.03 3.87
CA TYR A 267 -7.00 11.10 4.69
C TYR A 267 -5.76 10.66 5.47
N TYR A 268 -4.77 11.52 5.48
CA TYR A 268 -3.59 11.42 6.35
C TYR A 268 -3.29 12.79 6.95
N LYS A 269 -2.90 12.82 8.23
CA LYS A 269 -2.50 14.04 8.93
C LYS A 269 -1.33 13.79 9.86
N VAL A 270 -0.44 14.78 10.01
CA VAL A 270 0.65 14.78 10.98
C VAL A 270 1.17 16.20 11.23
N ASP A 271 1.72 16.46 12.42
CA ASP A 271 2.41 17.70 12.74
C ASP A 271 3.92 17.54 12.51
N LEU A 272 4.46 18.39 11.61
CA LEU A 272 5.89 18.54 11.35
C LEU A 272 6.49 19.46 12.40
N THR A 273 7.11 18.89 13.42
CA THR A 273 7.47 19.64 14.64
C THR A 273 8.62 20.61 14.46
N ASP A 274 9.58 20.31 13.57
CA ASP A 274 10.70 21.22 13.30
C ASP A 274 10.26 22.53 12.65
N TYR A 275 9.14 22.53 11.96
CA TYR A 275 8.59 23.66 11.21
C TYR A 275 7.30 24.21 11.82
N GLN A 276 6.73 23.51 12.81
CA GLN A 276 5.41 23.83 13.40
C GLN A 276 4.32 23.88 12.30
N ILE A 277 4.38 22.97 11.36
CA ILE A 277 3.45 22.88 10.22
C ILE A 277 2.55 21.65 10.43
N LYS A 278 1.24 21.85 10.33
CA LYS A 278 0.29 20.74 10.22
C LYS A 278 0.14 20.34 8.76
N ALA A 279 0.40 19.08 8.44
CA ALA A 279 0.28 18.49 7.11
C ALA A 279 -0.98 17.63 7.03
N GLU A 280 -1.80 17.82 5.99
CA GLU A 280 -3.00 17.06 5.71
C GLU A 280 -3.04 16.66 4.23
N LEU A 281 -3.32 15.38 3.94
CA LEU A 281 -3.29 14.80 2.60
C LEU A 281 -4.62 14.16 2.26
N THR A 282 -5.08 14.35 1.03
CA THR A 282 -6.13 13.58 0.35
C THR A 282 -5.76 13.40 -1.12
N ALA A 283 -6.49 12.58 -1.88
CA ALA A 283 -6.16 12.30 -3.27
C ALA A 283 -7.39 11.87 -4.07
N THR A 284 -7.28 11.93 -5.39
CA THR A 284 -8.13 11.23 -6.35
C THR A 284 -7.32 10.16 -7.09
N SER A 285 -7.85 9.57 -8.15
CA SER A 285 -7.16 8.50 -8.85
C SER A 285 -5.83 8.93 -9.48
N ARG A 286 -5.73 10.17 -9.98
CA ARG A 286 -4.56 10.70 -10.70
C ARG A 286 -4.01 11.98 -10.11
N CYS A 287 -4.59 12.45 -8.99
CA CYS A 287 -4.25 13.75 -8.43
C CYS A 287 -4.05 13.67 -6.93
N GLY A 288 -3.06 14.41 -6.42
CA GLY A 288 -2.86 14.66 -5.01
C GLY A 288 -3.51 15.99 -4.59
N PHE A 289 -4.00 16.08 -3.37
CA PHE A 289 -4.45 17.32 -2.77
C PHE A 289 -3.94 17.40 -1.35
N GLN A 290 -3.17 18.43 -1.05
CA GLN A 290 -2.47 18.62 0.21
C GLN A 290 -2.83 19.98 0.80
N ARG A 291 -2.98 20.03 2.13
CA ARG A 291 -3.28 21.24 2.88
C ARG A 291 -2.27 21.38 4.03
N TYR A 292 -1.62 22.54 4.12
CA TYR A 292 -0.61 22.80 5.11
C TYR A 292 -0.94 24.07 5.88
N THR A 293 -1.00 23.95 7.20
CA THR A 293 -1.18 25.11 8.08
C THR A 293 0.17 25.47 8.68
N TYR A 294 0.68 26.62 8.29
CA TYR A 294 1.94 27.16 8.76
C TYR A 294 1.76 27.98 10.04
N PRO A 295 2.81 28.21 10.83
CA PRO A 295 2.84 29.38 11.68
C PRO A 295 2.78 30.65 10.81
N GLN A 296 2.39 31.77 11.39
CA GLN A 296 2.42 33.05 10.67
C GLN A 296 3.86 33.42 10.32
N ASP A 297 4.27 33.12 9.09
CA ASP A 297 5.64 33.24 8.62
C ASP A 297 5.68 33.77 7.18
N LYS A 298 6.72 34.55 6.86
CA LYS A 298 6.95 35.07 5.50
C LYS A 298 7.72 34.10 4.62
N ASP A 299 8.40 33.13 5.23
CA ASP A 299 9.32 32.21 4.56
C ASP A 299 8.68 30.82 4.35
N ALA A 300 7.35 30.77 4.32
CA ALA A 300 6.61 29.53 4.01
C ALA A 300 7.03 29.01 2.64
N ARG A 301 7.48 27.76 2.59
CA ARG A 301 8.09 27.20 1.39
C ARG A 301 7.56 25.80 1.12
N VAL A 302 7.22 25.54 -0.14
CA VAL A 302 6.90 24.21 -0.68
C VAL A 302 8.11 23.72 -1.44
N MET A 303 8.68 22.61 -1.02
CA MET A 303 9.78 21.90 -1.67
C MET A 303 9.22 20.83 -2.59
N ILE A 304 9.66 20.77 -3.84
CA ILE A 304 9.26 19.78 -4.84
C ILE A 304 10.52 19.07 -5.29
N ASP A 305 10.68 17.80 -4.90
CA ASP A 305 11.87 17.02 -5.21
C ASP A 305 11.55 15.94 -6.24
N LEU A 306 12.33 15.87 -7.30
CA LEU A 306 12.18 14.88 -8.37
C LEU A 306 13.05 13.64 -8.13
N LYS A 307 14.02 13.71 -7.18
CA LYS A 307 14.86 12.58 -6.77
C LYS A 307 14.63 12.26 -5.31
N ILE A 308 13.84 11.23 -5.05
CA ILE A 308 13.47 10.80 -3.70
C ILE A 308 14.02 9.38 -3.41
N PRO A 309 14.23 9.01 -2.14
CA PRO A 309 14.55 7.63 -1.77
C PRO A 309 13.44 6.68 -2.23
N SER A 310 13.82 5.52 -2.76
CA SER A 310 12.88 4.49 -3.24
C SER A 310 13.52 3.10 -3.17
N GLU A 311 12.69 2.05 -3.31
CA GLU A 311 13.17 0.67 -3.25
C GLU A 311 14.22 0.36 -4.34
N TYR A 312 13.96 0.77 -5.56
CA TYR A 312 14.94 0.75 -6.65
C TYR A 312 15.44 2.16 -6.89
N ASP A 313 16.73 2.39 -6.67
CA ASP A 313 17.32 3.68 -6.99
C ASP A 313 17.18 3.96 -8.49
N TYR A 314 16.73 5.17 -8.83
CA TYR A 314 16.56 5.59 -10.21
C TYR A 314 17.47 6.77 -10.55
N GLN A 315 17.91 6.80 -11.80
CA GLN A 315 18.59 7.94 -12.38
C GLN A 315 17.57 8.85 -13.07
N ILE A 316 17.62 10.15 -12.83
CA ILE A 316 16.92 11.12 -13.66
C ILE A 316 17.74 11.31 -14.94
N VAL A 317 17.20 10.86 -16.07
CA VAL A 317 17.85 11.02 -17.39
C VAL A 317 17.71 12.46 -17.85
N GLU A 318 16.52 13.05 -17.64
CA GLU A 318 16.19 14.43 -17.93
C GLU A 318 15.10 14.89 -16.97
N GLY A 319 15.25 16.07 -16.41
CA GLY A 319 14.26 16.71 -15.57
C GLY A 319 14.03 18.15 -16.01
N SER A 320 12.78 18.60 -15.94
CA SER A 320 12.43 19.98 -16.21
C SER A 320 11.34 20.48 -15.28
N VAL A 321 11.47 21.70 -14.81
CA VAL A 321 10.47 22.42 -14.01
C VAL A 321 10.32 23.84 -14.52
N LYS A 322 9.08 24.35 -14.50
CA LYS A 322 8.76 25.68 -14.99
C LYS A 322 7.61 26.29 -14.20
N GLN A 323 7.76 27.52 -13.77
CA GLN A 323 6.64 28.34 -13.31
C GLN A 323 5.89 28.88 -14.53
N THR A 324 4.64 28.45 -14.75
CA THR A 324 3.83 28.81 -15.92
C THR A 324 2.73 29.81 -15.60
N GLY A 325 2.60 30.21 -14.33
CA GLY A 325 1.63 31.19 -13.86
C GLY A 325 1.90 31.67 -12.47
N ALA A 326 1.15 32.63 -11.97
CA ALA A 326 1.31 33.16 -10.62
C ALA A 326 1.12 32.07 -9.54
N ARG A 327 0.36 31.01 -9.84
CA ARG A 327 -0.01 29.92 -8.92
C ARG A 327 0.25 28.54 -9.48
N ARG A 328 1.06 28.40 -10.52
CA ARG A 328 1.20 27.15 -11.26
C ARG A 328 2.64 26.84 -11.61
N ILE A 329 3.02 25.59 -11.36
CA ILE A 329 4.28 24.96 -11.77
C ILE A 329 3.95 23.74 -12.62
N GLU A 330 4.71 23.53 -13.67
CA GLU A 330 4.68 22.35 -14.53
C GLU A 330 6.08 21.75 -14.61
N GLY A 331 6.16 20.44 -14.82
CA GLY A 331 7.44 19.80 -14.97
C GLY A 331 7.34 18.33 -15.35
N PHE A 332 8.50 17.75 -15.63
CA PHE A 332 8.60 16.31 -15.84
C PHE A 332 9.93 15.76 -15.30
N SER A 333 9.92 14.48 -15.03
CA SER A 333 11.09 13.68 -14.66
C SER A 333 11.10 12.41 -15.50
N LYS A 334 12.07 12.30 -16.41
CA LYS A 334 12.35 11.09 -17.18
C LYS A 334 13.33 10.23 -16.38
N GLN A 335 12.89 9.04 -15.99
CA GLN A 335 13.57 8.18 -15.02
C GLN A 335 13.99 6.85 -15.62
N LEU A 336 15.07 6.30 -15.10
CA LEU A 336 15.59 4.98 -15.45
C LEU A 336 16.13 4.28 -14.19
N SER A 337 15.51 3.15 -13.84
CA SER A 337 16.08 2.18 -12.90
C SER A 337 16.58 0.97 -13.67
N LYS A 338 17.84 0.60 -13.48
CA LYS A 338 18.46 -0.53 -14.17
C LYS A 338 18.32 -1.81 -13.35
N ASN A 339 18.23 -2.93 -14.07
CA ASN A 339 18.22 -4.27 -13.47
C ASN A 339 17.14 -4.46 -12.38
N VAL A 340 15.97 -3.88 -12.59
CA VAL A 340 14.85 -4.07 -11.67
C VAL A 340 14.43 -5.52 -11.66
N TRP A 341 14.41 -6.13 -10.48
CA TRP A 341 14.15 -7.54 -10.24
C TRP A 341 15.17 -8.52 -10.83
N SER A 342 15.68 -8.29 -12.02
CA SER A 342 16.68 -9.14 -12.66
C SER A 342 17.52 -8.33 -13.66
N ALA A 343 18.67 -8.88 -14.06
CA ALA A 343 19.54 -8.27 -15.05
C ALA A 343 18.89 -8.09 -16.44
N ASP A 344 17.70 -8.62 -16.66
CA ASP A 344 17.02 -8.62 -17.96
C ASP A 344 15.99 -7.50 -18.13
N ALA A 345 15.69 -6.73 -17.09
CA ALA A 345 14.68 -5.68 -17.17
C ALA A 345 15.18 -4.36 -16.60
N ASP A 346 14.88 -3.29 -17.32
CA ASP A 346 15.01 -1.92 -16.87
C ASP A 346 13.62 -1.28 -16.76
N GLN A 347 13.41 -0.49 -15.71
CA GLN A 347 12.20 0.32 -15.58
C GLN A 347 12.50 1.75 -16.03
N ASN A 348 11.86 2.17 -17.12
CA ASN A 348 11.94 3.52 -17.64
C ASN A 348 10.56 4.12 -17.83
N TYR A 349 10.38 5.35 -17.38
CA TYR A 349 9.13 6.09 -17.49
C TYR A 349 9.38 7.58 -17.37
N THR A 350 8.39 8.36 -17.77
CA THR A 350 8.40 9.81 -17.55
C THR A 350 7.19 10.17 -16.70
N ILE A 351 7.41 10.91 -15.63
CA ILE A 351 6.34 11.51 -14.84
C ILE A 351 6.21 12.95 -15.30
N TYR A 352 5.08 13.29 -15.87
CA TYR A 352 4.66 14.68 -16.12
C TYR A 352 3.77 15.11 -14.97
N PHE A 353 3.93 16.35 -14.52
CA PHE A 353 3.15 16.87 -13.41
C PHE A 353 2.77 18.34 -13.59
N VAL A 354 1.61 18.67 -13.05
CA VAL A 354 1.10 20.03 -12.89
C VAL A 354 0.78 20.22 -11.42
N ILE A 355 1.27 21.31 -10.85
CA ILE A 355 1.02 21.67 -9.46
C ILE A 355 0.42 23.07 -9.42
N GLU A 356 -0.69 23.22 -8.71
CA GLU A 356 -1.35 24.49 -8.47
C GLU A 356 -1.44 24.80 -6.99
N PHE A 357 -1.37 26.09 -6.67
CA PHE A 357 -1.43 26.62 -5.31
C PHE A 357 -2.64 27.54 -5.13
N ASN A 358 -3.20 27.58 -3.92
CA ASN A 358 -4.27 28.53 -3.59
C ASN A 358 -3.78 29.97 -3.40
N LYS A 359 -2.45 30.18 -3.39
CA LYS A 359 -1.76 31.48 -3.19
C LYS A 359 -0.82 31.78 -4.36
N ASP A 360 -0.51 33.06 -4.54
CA ASP A 360 0.49 33.49 -5.52
C ASP A 360 1.90 33.14 -5.03
N ILE A 361 2.72 32.62 -5.91
CA ILE A 361 4.14 32.33 -5.69
C ILE A 361 4.88 33.66 -5.60
N LYS A 362 5.54 33.93 -4.49
CA LYS A 362 6.36 35.14 -4.28
C LYS A 362 7.77 34.97 -4.83
N LYS A 363 8.33 33.79 -4.67
CA LYS A 363 9.66 33.45 -5.14
C LYS A 363 9.65 32.02 -5.65
N PHE A 364 10.28 31.80 -6.79
CA PHE A 364 10.49 30.48 -7.38
C PHE A 364 11.97 30.28 -7.68
N GLY A 365 12.44 29.08 -7.40
CA GLY A 365 13.82 28.67 -7.65
C GLY A 365 13.98 27.17 -7.40
N GLY A 366 15.22 26.71 -7.32
CA GLY A 366 15.46 25.29 -7.04
C GLY A 366 16.94 24.96 -6.95
N TRP A 367 17.22 23.69 -7.07
CA TRP A 367 18.57 23.12 -7.04
C TRP A 367 18.77 22.10 -8.15
N HIS A 368 19.99 22.08 -8.63
CA HIS A 368 20.51 21.08 -9.53
C HIS A 368 21.87 20.65 -8.96
N ASP A 369 21.96 19.42 -8.49
CA ASP A 369 23.08 18.91 -7.70
C ASP A 369 23.37 19.82 -6.49
N HIS A 370 24.50 20.54 -6.47
CA HIS A 370 24.88 21.47 -5.42
C HIS A 370 24.66 22.95 -5.80
N THR A 371 24.09 23.23 -6.98
CA THR A 371 23.90 24.59 -7.49
C THR A 371 22.45 25.03 -7.32
N LEU A 372 22.27 26.20 -6.70
CA LEU A 372 20.97 26.87 -6.64
C LEU A 372 20.71 27.68 -7.91
N TRP A 373 19.46 27.77 -8.29
CA TRP A 373 19.01 28.61 -9.41
C TRP A 373 17.72 29.37 -9.03
N GLU A 374 17.53 30.55 -9.64
CA GLU A 374 16.36 31.42 -9.45
C GLU A 374 15.89 31.96 -10.80
N THR A 375 15.34 31.07 -11.63
CA THR A 375 14.79 31.37 -12.95
C THR A 375 13.41 30.71 -13.07
N ASP A 376 12.58 31.18 -13.99
CA ASP A 376 11.25 30.62 -14.20
C ASP A 376 11.27 29.19 -14.80
N THR A 377 12.41 28.79 -15.33
CA THR A 377 12.57 27.49 -15.98
C THR A 377 13.96 26.93 -15.75
N MET A 378 14.02 25.63 -15.44
CA MET A 378 15.26 24.87 -15.38
C MET A 378 15.05 23.49 -16.02
N THR A 379 16.01 23.08 -16.84
CA THR A 379 16.12 21.71 -17.38
C THR A 379 17.52 21.18 -17.08
N ALA A 380 17.58 19.93 -16.62
CA ALA A 380 18.83 19.26 -16.30
C ALA A 380 18.87 17.86 -16.91
N HIS A 381 20.07 17.45 -17.34
CA HIS A 381 20.35 16.12 -17.86
C HIS A 381 21.25 15.37 -16.88
N TYR A 382 20.84 14.16 -16.52
CA TYR A 382 21.55 13.27 -15.58
C TYR A 382 21.92 13.92 -14.23
N PRO A 383 21.05 14.73 -13.63
CA PRO A 383 21.33 15.27 -12.32
C PRO A 383 21.32 14.17 -11.24
N GLN A 384 22.21 14.30 -10.24
CA GLN A 384 22.17 13.46 -9.05
C GLN A 384 21.04 13.89 -8.12
N ARG A 385 20.73 15.18 -8.10
CA ARG A 385 19.67 15.83 -7.33
C ARG A 385 19.02 16.90 -8.18
N PHE A 386 17.70 16.95 -8.20
CA PHE A 386 16.96 17.94 -8.95
C PHE A 386 15.62 18.25 -8.32
N GLY A 387 15.36 19.49 -8.01
CA GLY A 387 14.10 19.95 -7.46
C GLY A 387 13.91 21.45 -7.56
N CYS A 388 12.73 21.88 -7.14
CA CYS A 388 12.38 23.30 -7.08
C CYS A 388 11.67 23.65 -5.78
N TYR A 389 11.56 24.93 -5.50
CA TYR A 389 10.77 25.45 -4.38
C TYR A 389 9.93 26.64 -4.82
N ALA A 390 8.81 26.82 -4.13
CA ALA A 390 7.97 27.99 -4.21
C ALA A 390 7.78 28.60 -2.81
N GLU A 391 7.96 29.92 -2.68
CA GLU A 391 7.76 30.64 -1.41
C GLU A 391 6.44 31.39 -1.41
N PHE A 392 5.82 31.47 -0.24
CA PHE A 392 4.51 32.06 -0.03
C PHE A 392 4.49 32.96 1.20
N ASP A 393 3.58 33.92 1.21
CA ASP A 393 3.28 34.74 2.39
C ASP A 393 2.12 34.09 3.17
N THR A 394 2.41 33.75 4.42
CA THR A 394 1.43 33.18 5.35
C THR A 394 1.16 34.09 6.54
N THR A 395 1.59 35.37 6.48
CA THR A 395 1.38 36.31 7.58
C THR A 395 -0.08 36.64 7.82
N ASP A 396 -0.88 36.80 6.75
CA ASP A 396 -2.30 37.09 6.85
C ASP A 396 -3.17 35.83 6.88
N HIS A 397 -2.72 34.78 6.20
CA HIS A 397 -3.46 33.52 6.06
C HIS A 397 -2.49 32.34 6.11
N PRO A 398 -2.51 31.53 7.19
CA PRO A 398 -1.47 30.52 7.43
C PRO A 398 -1.57 29.29 6.54
N GLU A 399 -2.64 29.14 5.73
CA GLU A 399 -2.88 27.95 4.93
C GLU A 399 -2.31 28.06 3.53
N VAL A 400 -1.54 27.03 3.14
CA VAL A 400 -1.11 26.79 1.74
C VAL A 400 -1.68 25.45 1.30
N MET A 401 -2.52 25.47 0.28
CA MET A 401 -3.03 24.28 -0.36
C MET A 401 -2.31 24.02 -1.67
N VAL A 402 -2.05 22.74 -1.93
CA VAL A 402 -1.37 22.24 -3.13
C VAL A 402 -2.23 21.17 -3.77
N ARG A 403 -2.63 21.36 -5.01
CA ARG A 403 -3.25 20.31 -5.81
C ARG A 403 -2.34 19.96 -6.99
N SER A 404 -2.18 18.69 -7.26
CA SER A 404 -1.25 18.17 -8.25
C SER A 404 -1.91 17.12 -9.12
N GLY A 405 -1.70 17.18 -10.42
CA GLY A 405 -2.07 16.14 -11.37
C GLY A 405 -0.81 15.53 -11.96
N ILE A 406 -0.78 14.21 -12.13
CA ILE A 406 0.31 13.51 -12.79
C ILE A 406 -0.18 12.74 -14.03
N SER A 407 0.74 12.48 -14.96
CA SER A 407 0.53 11.64 -16.14
C SER A 407 1.84 10.96 -16.51
N TYR A 408 1.74 9.76 -17.07
CA TYR A 408 2.89 9.09 -17.71
C TYR A 408 2.93 9.33 -19.22
N VAL A 409 1.95 10.07 -19.77
CA VAL A 409 1.77 10.30 -21.22
C VAL A 409 2.41 11.63 -21.66
N ASP A 410 1.89 12.73 -21.14
CA ASP A 410 2.36 14.07 -21.44
C ASP A 410 1.85 15.12 -20.43
N MET A 411 2.32 16.36 -20.60
CA MET A 411 1.93 17.50 -19.77
C MET A 411 0.43 17.82 -19.89
N ALA A 412 -0.12 17.69 -21.08
CA ALA A 412 -1.55 17.90 -21.31
C ALA A 412 -2.39 16.87 -20.55
N GLY A 413 -1.94 15.62 -20.48
CA GLY A 413 -2.54 14.58 -19.66
C GLY A 413 -2.54 14.93 -18.17
N ALA A 414 -1.41 15.37 -17.61
CA ALA A 414 -1.33 15.79 -16.22
C ALA A 414 -2.29 16.97 -15.91
N SER A 415 -2.36 17.95 -16.79
CA SER A 415 -3.28 19.09 -16.67
C SER A 415 -4.75 18.66 -16.78
N ASN A 416 -5.07 17.76 -17.71
CA ASN A 416 -6.41 17.25 -17.93
C ASN A 416 -6.87 16.38 -16.73
N ASN A 417 -5.98 15.55 -16.18
CA ASN A 417 -6.25 14.76 -14.99
C ASN A 417 -6.62 15.68 -13.80
N LEU A 418 -5.83 16.75 -13.58
CA LEU A 418 -6.08 17.71 -12.50
C LEU A 418 -7.41 18.46 -12.70
N SER A 419 -7.70 18.89 -13.92
CA SER A 419 -8.95 19.59 -14.26
C SER A 419 -10.16 18.70 -13.96
N ASN A 420 -10.19 17.51 -14.52
CA ASN A 420 -11.33 16.60 -14.43
C ASN A 420 -11.55 16.04 -13.02
N GLU A 421 -10.49 15.76 -12.27
CA GLU A 421 -10.61 15.05 -11.00
C GLU A 421 -10.69 15.97 -9.77
N ILE A 422 -10.12 17.17 -9.82
CA ILE A 422 -10.11 18.10 -8.68
C ILE A 422 -10.64 19.48 -9.05
N THR A 423 -10.09 20.13 -10.10
CA THR A 423 -10.34 21.55 -10.33
C THR A 423 -11.82 21.83 -10.63
N GLU A 424 -12.41 21.13 -11.59
CA GLU A 424 -13.79 21.30 -11.99
C GLU A 424 -14.80 20.82 -10.94
N PRO A 425 -14.66 19.57 -10.38
CA PRO A 425 -15.67 19.06 -9.46
C PRO A 425 -15.58 19.64 -8.05
N PHE A 426 -14.41 20.04 -7.57
CA PHE A 426 -14.18 20.37 -6.16
C PHE A 426 -13.50 21.72 -5.91
N GLY A 427 -12.82 22.28 -6.91
CA GLY A 427 -12.05 23.51 -6.72
C GLY A 427 -10.99 23.36 -5.63
N TRP A 428 -11.04 24.20 -4.61
CA TRP A 428 -10.18 24.17 -3.42
C TRP A 428 -10.85 23.54 -2.18
N ASN A 429 -11.93 22.78 -2.36
CA ASN A 429 -12.63 22.14 -1.25
C ASN A 429 -11.99 20.80 -0.90
N PHE A 430 -11.02 20.82 0.00
CA PHE A 430 -10.27 19.65 0.48
C PHE A 430 -11.21 18.59 1.09
N GLU A 431 -12.20 19.02 1.90
CA GLU A 431 -13.12 18.09 2.56
C GLU A 431 -14.03 17.35 1.57
N ALA A 432 -14.40 18.00 0.46
CA ALA A 432 -15.20 17.36 -0.58
C ALA A 432 -14.40 16.26 -1.30
N VAL A 433 -13.10 16.46 -1.55
CA VAL A 433 -12.21 15.42 -2.14
C VAL A 433 -12.05 14.26 -1.17
N HIS A 434 -11.79 14.52 0.11
CA HIS A 434 -11.72 13.48 1.16
C HIS A 434 -13.03 12.66 1.22
N LYS A 435 -14.17 13.35 1.23
CA LYS A 435 -15.48 12.69 1.22
C LYS A 435 -15.68 11.82 -0.03
N HIS A 436 -15.34 12.33 -1.21
CA HIS A 436 -15.43 11.58 -2.47
C HIS A 436 -14.60 10.28 -2.42
N GLN A 437 -13.41 10.34 -1.85
CA GLN A 437 -12.57 9.16 -1.69
C GLN A 437 -13.18 8.15 -0.72
N SER A 438 -13.66 8.61 0.44
CA SER A 438 -14.36 7.76 1.42
C SER A 438 -15.62 7.12 0.83
N ASP A 439 -16.44 7.87 0.09
CA ASP A 439 -17.63 7.36 -0.59
C ASP A 439 -17.27 6.29 -1.63
N SER A 440 -16.21 6.52 -2.41
CA SER A 440 -15.73 5.57 -3.43
C SER A 440 -15.32 4.24 -2.82
N TRP A 441 -14.63 4.26 -1.68
CA TRP A 441 -14.30 3.05 -0.92
C TRP A 441 -15.54 2.38 -0.35
N ASN A 442 -16.47 3.13 0.24
CA ASN A 442 -17.70 2.59 0.76
C ASN A 442 -18.55 1.90 -0.32
N ASN A 443 -18.51 2.35 -1.57
CA ASN A 443 -19.19 1.68 -2.69
C ASN A 443 -18.65 0.26 -2.95
N ILE A 444 -17.36 0.02 -2.72
CA ILE A 444 -16.76 -1.32 -2.82
C ILE A 444 -17.02 -2.12 -1.53
N LEU A 445 -16.73 -1.54 -0.39
CA LEU A 445 -16.81 -2.22 0.91
C LEU A 445 -18.23 -2.69 1.24
N ASN A 446 -19.26 -1.91 0.86
CA ASN A 446 -20.68 -2.26 1.08
C ASN A 446 -21.13 -3.49 0.29
N ARG A 447 -20.36 -3.98 -0.66
CA ARG A 447 -20.65 -5.22 -1.40
C ARG A 447 -20.44 -6.47 -0.54
N VAL A 448 -19.64 -6.35 0.54
CA VAL A 448 -19.37 -7.45 1.48
C VAL A 448 -19.58 -6.95 2.90
N ARG A 449 -20.58 -7.49 3.58
CA ARG A 449 -20.86 -7.17 4.97
C ARG A 449 -20.64 -8.38 5.85
N ILE A 450 -19.78 -8.21 6.85
CA ILE A 450 -19.55 -9.23 7.88
C ILE A 450 -20.34 -8.88 9.15
N TYR A 451 -20.75 -9.90 9.86
CA TYR A 451 -21.37 -9.77 11.16
C TYR A 451 -20.41 -10.31 12.22
N SER A 452 -19.93 -9.44 13.07
CA SER A 452 -19.10 -9.77 14.22
C SER A 452 -19.34 -8.72 15.31
N ASN A 453 -19.30 -9.17 16.55
CA ASN A 453 -19.25 -8.28 17.70
C ASN A 453 -17.83 -7.83 18.02
N ASP A 454 -16.79 -8.40 17.38
CA ASP A 454 -15.41 -8.00 17.59
C ASP A 454 -14.99 -6.89 16.61
N TYR A 455 -14.73 -5.70 17.13
CA TYR A 455 -14.21 -4.56 16.39
C TYR A 455 -12.90 -4.89 15.66
N ARG A 456 -12.01 -5.68 16.29
CA ARG A 456 -10.70 -6.05 15.69
C ARG A 456 -10.87 -6.94 14.46
N GLU A 457 -11.85 -7.87 14.47
CA GLU A 457 -12.16 -8.67 13.28
C GLU A 457 -12.68 -7.80 12.14
N LYS A 458 -13.55 -6.84 12.43
CA LYS A 458 -14.02 -5.88 11.42
C LYS A 458 -12.87 -5.06 10.84
N VAL A 459 -11.99 -4.53 11.70
CA VAL A 459 -10.80 -3.78 11.25
C VAL A 459 -9.92 -4.65 10.36
N ARG A 460 -9.59 -5.87 10.76
CA ARG A 460 -8.76 -6.78 9.96
C ARG A 460 -9.40 -7.12 8.62
N PHE A 461 -10.70 -7.44 8.63
CA PHE A 461 -11.42 -7.81 7.40
C PHE A 461 -11.45 -6.65 6.40
N TYR A 462 -11.95 -5.48 6.83
CA TYR A 462 -12.10 -4.33 5.92
C TYR A 462 -10.75 -3.73 5.50
N THR A 463 -9.73 -3.78 6.35
CA THR A 463 -8.37 -3.36 5.95
C THR A 463 -7.78 -4.30 4.90
N ASN A 464 -7.93 -5.62 5.05
CA ASN A 464 -7.47 -6.56 4.03
C ASN A 464 -8.25 -6.42 2.72
N LEU A 465 -9.57 -6.19 2.80
CA LEU A 465 -10.38 -5.91 1.62
C LEU A 465 -9.95 -4.62 0.92
N TYR A 466 -9.66 -3.56 1.67
CA TYR A 466 -9.07 -2.32 1.15
C TYR A 466 -7.76 -2.61 0.40
N ARG A 467 -6.81 -3.32 1.01
CA ARG A 467 -5.52 -3.67 0.39
C ARG A 467 -5.68 -4.48 -0.89
N ALA A 468 -6.71 -5.31 -1.00
CA ALA A 468 -6.99 -6.08 -2.22
C ALA A 468 -7.25 -5.20 -3.47
N PHE A 469 -7.65 -3.94 -3.28
CA PHE A 469 -7.92 -2.98 -4.36
C PHE A 469 -6.88 -1.87 -4.50
N CYS A 470 -5.83 -1.86 -3.69
CA CYS A 470 -4.75 -0.88 -3.75
C CYS A 470 -3.72 -1.20 -4.85
N ARG A 471 -4.18 -1.48 -6.08
CA ARG A 471 -3.35 -1.66 -7.27
C ARG A 471 -3.29 -0.37 -8.09
N ASN A 472 -2.57 -0.36 -9.21
CA ASN A 472 -2.24 0.86 -9.94
C ASN A 472 -2.97 0.94 -11.28
N THR A 473 -3.36 2.16 -11.68
CA THR A 473 -3.68 2.50 -13.08
C THR A 473 -2.56 3.34 -13.68
N PHE A 474 -2.36 3.18 -15.00
CA PHE A 474 -1.35 3.89 -15.79
C PHE A 474 -1.95 4.62 -16.99
N SER A 475 -3.27 4.68 -17.09
CA SER A 475 -3.95 5.49 -18.10
C SER A 475 -4.47 6.80 -17.53
N ASP A 476 -4.36 7.86 -18.31
CA ASP A 476 -4.96 9.16 -18.04
C ASP A 476 -6.50 9.12 -18.07
N ALA A 477 -7.15 10.17 -17.61
CA ALA A 477 -8.60 10.29 -17.63
C ALA A 477 -9.20 10.20 -19.05
N ASP A 478 -8.44 10.59 -20.07
CA ASP A 478 -8.80 10.47 -21.49
C ASP A 478 -8.48 9.08 -22.09
N ARG A 479 -8.04 8.12 -21.24
CA ARG A 479 -7.72 6.73 -21.59
C ARG A 479 -6.44 6.53 -22.40
N ARG A 480 -5.58 7.55 -22.54
CA ARG A 480 -4.24 7.39 -23.11
C ARG A 480 -3.31 6.73 -22.09
N TRP A 481 -2.38 5.92 -22.57
CA TRP A 481 -1.36 5.25 -21.77
C TRP A 481 -0.10 5.03 -22.61
N VAL A 482 1.02 4.72 -21.98
CA VAL A 482 2.30 4.48 -22.64
C VAL A 482 2.61 2.98 -22.61
N ASP A 483 2.81 2.37 -23.79
CA ASP A 483 3.16 0.96 -23.90
C ASP A 483 4.61 0.67 -23.51
N ALA A 484 5.01 -0.60 -23.53
CA ALA A 484 6.35 -1.00 -23.14
C ALA A 484 7.45 -0.40 -24.05
N ALA A 485 7.15 -0.16 -25.30
CA ALA A 485 8.05 0.45 -26.29
C ALA A 485 8.14 1.97 -26.21
N GLY A 486 7.29 2.61 -25.40
CA GLY A 486 7.24 4.05 -25.24
C GLY A 486 6.24 4.74 -26.17
N ASN A 487 5.39 4.00 -26.89
CA ASN A 487 4.38 4.59 -27.77
C ASN A 487 3.13 4.96 -26.96
N ILE A 488 2.52 6.09 -27.31
CA ILE A 488 1.23 6.49 -26.74
C ILE A 488 0.12 5.68 -27.41
N GLN A 489 -0.62 4.94 -26.59
CA GLN A 489 -1.78 4.15 -26.95
C GLN A 489 -3.05 4.79 -26.38
N LYS A 490 -4.22 4.38 -26.91
CA LYS A 490 -5.52 4.79 -26.37
C LYS A 490 -6.43 3.56 -26.26
N LEU A 491 -7.12 3.43 -25.13
CA LEU A 491 -8.12 2.39 -24.94
C LEU A 491 -9.43 2.83 -25.60
N ASP A 492 -9.96 1.99 -26.48
CA ASP A 492 -11.21 2.27 -27.21
C ASP A 492 -12.44 2.13 -26.32
N ASP A 493 -12.45 1.10 -25.48
CA ASP A 493 -13.55 0.82 -24.55
C ASP A 493 -13.57 1.90 -23.43
N PRO A 494 -14.72 2.59 -23.24
CA PRO A 494 -14.84 3.64 -22.22
C PRO A 494 -14.66 3.14 -20.79
N ASP A 495 -14.92 1.84 -20.53
CA ASP A 495 -14.75 1.23 -19.22
C ASP A 495 -13.36 0.62 -19.00
N ALA A 496 -12.51 0.59 -20.02
CA ALA A 496 -11.17 0.05 -19.91
C ALA A 496 -10.21 1.06 -19.26
N VAL A 497 -9.26 0.53 -18.50
CA VAL A 497 -8.13 1.25 -17.90
C VAL A 497 -6.86 0.43 -18.08
N ALA A 498 -5.72 1.06 -18.23
CA ALA A 498 -4.43 0.39 -18.20
C ALA A 498 -4.04 0.11 -16.76
N LEU A 499 -4.08 -1.17 -16.36
CA LEU A 499 -3.83 -1.61 -14.98
C LEU A 499 -2.45 -2.26 -14.87
N GLY A 500 -1.75 -1.94 -13.80
CA GLY A 500 -0.47 -2.55 -13.48
C GLY A 500 -0.36 -2.99 -12.03
N CYS A 501 0.59 -3.87 -11.81
CA CYS A 501 1.00 -4.34 -10.49
C CYS A 501 2.42 -4.89 -10.59
N ASP A 502 3.03 -5.16 -9.44
CA ASP A 502 4.35 -5.78 -9.36
C ASP A 502 4.37 -7.20 -9.93
N ALA A 503 3.34 -8.01 -9.60
CA ALA A 503 3.18 -9.38 -10.05
C ALA A 503 1.76 -9.89 -9.85
N PHE A 504 1.38 -10.88 -10.66
CA PHE A 504 0.21 -11.73 -10.41
C PHE A 504 0.54 -12.97 -9.54
N TRP A 505 1.77 -13.17 -9.17
CA TRP A 505 2.22 -14.25 -8.28
C TRP A 505 1.91 -13.91 -6.81
N ASN A 506 1.04 -14.59 -6.02
CA ASN A 506 0.14 -15.69 -6.46
C ASN A 506 -1.32 -15.26 -6.28
N THR A 507 -1.81 -14.35 -7.10
CA THR A 507 -3.17 -13.82 -6.97
C THR A 507 -4.25 -14.89 -7.15
N PHE A 508 -3.92 -15.98 -7.82
CA PHE A 508 -4.86 -17.08 -8.06
C PHE A 508 -5.23 -17.87 -6.81
N TRP A 509 -4.51 -17.73 -5.70
CA TRP A 509 -4.84 -18.41 -4.47
C TRP A 509 -6.22 -18.00 -3.94
N ASN A 510 -6.54 -16.72 -3.99
CA ASN A 510 -7.83 -16.19 -3.52
C ASN A 510 -8.19 -14.80 -4.09
N LEU A 511 -7.23 -13.97 -4.45
CA LEU A 511 -7.50 -12.58 -4.81
C LEU A 511 -8.28 -12.45 -6.12
N ASN A 512 -7.96 -13.27 -7.13
CA ASN A 512 -8.71 -13.29 -8.40
C ASN A 512 -10.19 -13.61 -8.15
N GLN A 513 -10.47 -14.59 -7.27
CA GLN A 513 -11.83 -15.00 -6.93
C GLN A 513 -12.56 -13.89 -6.15
N VAL A 514 -11.87 -13.19 -5.24
CA VAL A 514 -12.44 -12.04 -4.53
C VAL A 514 -12.86 -10.96 -5.53
N TRP A 515 -11.99 -10.58 -6.46
CA TRP A 515 -12.34 -9.60 -7.51
C TRP A 515 -13.50 -10.08 -8.38
N ASN A 516 -13.48 -11.33 -8.84
CA ASN A 516 -14.54 -11.90 -9.67
C ASN A 516 -15.90 -11.92 -8.97
N LEU A 517 -15.93 -12.15 -7.65
CA LEU A 517 -17.17 -12.24 -6.87
C LEU A 517 -17.74 -10.86 -6.51
N ILE A 518 -16.91 -9.92 -6.09
CA ILE A 518 -17.38 -8.67 -5.49
C ILE A 518 -17.18 -7.44 -6.39
N ALA A 519 -16.31 -7.53 -7.38
CA ALA A 519 -15.99 -6.43 -8.29
C ALA A 519 -15.70 -6.91 -9.72
N PRO A 520 -16.67 -7.62 -10.36
CA PRO A 520 -16.48 -8.23 -11.69
C PRO A 520 -16.11 -7.22 -12.78
N GLU A 521 -16.49 -5.96 -12.62
CA GLU A 521 -16.08 -4.87 -13.51
C GLU A 521 -14.55 -4.65 -13.48
N TRP A 522 -13.90 -4.82 -12.33
CA TRP A 522 -12.44 -4.72 -12.22
C TRP A 522 -11.73 -5.95 -12.79
N SER A 523 -12.30 -7.13 -12.62
CA SER A 523 -11.79 -8.34 -13.29
C SER A 523 -11.84 -8.20 -14.81
N SER A 524 -12.95 -7.68 -15.36
CA SER A 524 -13.06 -7.36 -16.78
C SER A 524 -12.00 -6.36 -17.25
N ARG A 525 -11.77 -5.29 -16.46
CA ARG A 525 -10.73 -4.28 -16.75
C ARG A 525 -9.34 -4.89 -16.76
N TRP A 526 -9.02 -5.82 -15.86
CA TRP A 526 -7.77 -6.56 -15.89
C TRP A 526 -7.57 -7.35 -17.17
N VAL A 527 -8.59 -8.07 -17.64
CA VAL A 527 -8.52 -8.78 -18.92
C VAL A 527 -8.29 -7.82 -20.08
N LYS A 528 -9.07 -6.73 -20.15
CA LYS A 528 -8.93 -5.71 -21.21
C LYS A 528 -7.56 -5.05 -21.19
N SER A 529 -7.00 -4.79 -20.01
CA SER A 529 -5.65 -4.22 -19.84
C SER A 529 -4.57 -5.16 -20.37
N GLN A 530 -4.65 -6.45 -20.03
CA GLN A 530 -3.72 -7.48 -20.54
C GLN A 530 -3.82 -7.63 -22.04
N LEU A 531 -5.03 -7.61 -22.60
CA LEU A 531 -5.23 -7.66 -24.05
C LEU A 531 -4.72 -6.41 -24.77
N ALA A 532 -4.82 -5.22 -24.14
CA ALA A 532 -4.23 -3.99 -24.68
C ALA A 532 -2.69 -4.09 -24.75
N MET A 533 -2.05 -4.65 -23.73
CA MET A 533 -0.60 -4.92 -23.78
C MET A 533 -0.25 -5.95 -24.87
N TYR A 534 -1.05 -6.99 -25.00
CA TYR A 534 -0.88 -7.99 -26.07
C TYR A 534 -1.02 -7.37 -27.48
N ASP A 535 -2.01 -6.51 -27.69
CA ASP A 535 -2.21 -5.82 -28.98
C ASP A 535 -1.03 -4.87 -29.29
N ALA A 536 -0.54 -4.12 -28.28
CA ALA A 536 0.54 -3.17 -28.48
C ALA A 536 1.91 -3.83 -28.69
N ASN A 537 2.24 -4.87 -27.93
CA ASN A 537 3.60 -5.42 -27.89
C ASN A 537 3.67 -6.95 -28.10
N GLY A 538 2.55 -7.61 -28.35
CA GLY A 538 2.46 -9.02 -28.72
C GLY A 538 2.53 -10.03 -27.60
N TRP A 539 2.52 -9.60 -26.31
CA TRP A 539 2.64 -10.47 -25.15
C TRP A 539 1.69 -10.04 -24.01
N LEU A 540 1.24 -11.01 -23.21
CA LEU A 540 0.70 -10.76 -21.89
C LEU A 540 1.85 -10.48 -20.91
N ALA A 541 1.57 -9.86 -19.77
CA ALA A 541 2.59 -9.47 -18.79
C ALA A 541 2.27 -10.05 -17.41
N LYS A 542 3.19 -10.87 -16.88
CA LYS A 542 3.08 -11.41 -15.50
C LYS A 542 3.40 -10.40 -14.40
N GLY A 543 4.09 -9.33 -14.74
CA GLY A 543 4.40 -8.20 -13.87
C GLY A 543 4.30 -6.90 -14.67
N PRO A 544 3.07 -6.37 -14.89
CA PRO A 544 2.85 -5.16 -15.70
C PRO A 544 3.12 -3.88 -14.93
N SER A 545 4.25 -3.79 -14.21
CA SER A 545 4.63 -2.59 -13.46
C SER A 545 4.95 -1.45 -14.43
N GLY A 546 4.27 -0.32 -14.28
CA GLY A 546 4.39 0.81 -15.21
C GLY A 546 4.05 0.45 -16.66
N MET A 547 3.22 -0.56 -16.90
CA MET A 547 2.92 -1.15 -18.22
C MET A 547 4.16 -1.72 -18.94
N LYS A 548 5.21 -2.07 -18.18
CA LYS A 548 6.41 -2.74 -18.67
C LYS A 548 6.33 -4.24 -18.41
N TYR A 549 7.20 -5.02 -19.08
CA TYR A 549 7.30 -6.47 -18.90
C TYR A 549 8.39 -6.80 -17.88
N ILE A 550 8.04 -6.69 -16.60
CA ILE A 550 8.97 -7.03 -15.51
C ILE A 550 8.89 -8.54 -15.26
N PRO A 551 10.00 -9.29 -15.43
CA PRO A 551 9.99 -10.75 -15.38
C PRO A 551 10.05 -11.28 -13.93
N VAL A 552 9.10 -10.83 -13.13
CA VAL A 552 9.05 -11.09 -11.69
C VAL A 552 8.54 -12.50 -11.40
N MET A 553 9.18 -13.18 -10.44
CA MET A 553 8.82 -14.50 -9.93
C MET A 553 8.81 -15.60 -11.01
N VAL A 554 8.06 -16.66 -10.78
CA VAL A 554 7.89 -17.84 -11.64
C VAL A 554 6.43 -17.99 -12.06
N GLY A 555 6.18 -18.73 -13.15
CA GLY A 555 4.84 -18.90 -13.70
C GLY A 555 4.32 -17.66 -14.45
N GLU A 556 3.30 -17.88 -15.24
CA GLU A 556 2.58 -16.85 -16.00
C GLU A 556 1.19 -16.69 -15.39
N HIS A 557 1.14 -16.15 -14.15
CA HIS A 557 -0.09 -16.14 -13.32
C HIS A 557 -1.13 -15.10 -13.75
N GLU A 558 -0.87 -14.29 -14.77
CA GLU A 558 -1.90 -13.60 -15.51
C GLU A 558 -2.85 -14.60 -16.21
N ILE A 559 -2.37 -15.81 -16.57
CA ILE A 559 -3.19 -16.86 -17.17
C ILE A 559 -4.33 -17.29 -16.22
N PRO A 560 -4.07 -17.71 -14.97
CA PRO A 560 -5.13 -17.99 -14.01
C PRO A 560 -6.08 -16.81 -13.77
N LEU A 561 -5.60 -15.58 -13.77
CA LEU A 561 -6.45 -14.39 -13.66
C LEU A 561 -7.46 -14.33 -14.80
N LEU A 562 -6.97 -14.42 -16.04
CA LEU A 562 -7.80 -14.34 -17.26
C LEU A 562 -8.79 -15.50 -17.34
N VAL A 563 -8.33 -16.72 -17.08
CA VAL A 563 -9.15 -17.93 -17.16
C VAL A 563 -10.22 -17.97 -16.07
N SER A 564 -9.87 -17.62 -14.82
CA SER A 564 -10.85 -17.60 -13.73
C SER A 564 -11.95 -16.56 -13.98
N THR A 565 -11.60 -15.42 -14.57
CA THR A 565 -12.58 -14.40 -14.97
C THR A 565 -13.61 -14.96 -15.96
N TYR A 566 -13.14 -15.68 -17.00
CA TYR A 566 -14.01 -16.33 -17.96
C TYR A 566 -14.87 -17.43 -17.33
N GLN A 567 -14.28 -18.29 -16.50
CA GLN A 567 -14.97 -19.41 -15.84
C GLN A 567 -16.05 -18.93 -14.86
N MET A 568 -15.86 -17.79 -14.23
CA MET A 568 -16.85 -17.19 -13.33
C MET A 568 -17.91 -16.34 -14.06
N GLY A 569 -17.96 -16.41 -15.41
CA GLY A 569 -19.03 -15.85 -16.21
C GLY A 569 -18.84 -14.41 -16.67
N ILE A 570 -17.70 -13.80 -16.40
CA ILE A 570 -17.35 -12.44 -16.86
C ILE A 570 -16.76 -12.57 -18.27
N ARG A 571 -17.47 -12.08 -19.29
CA ARG A 571 -17.15 -12.38 -20.71
C ARG A 571 -17.28 -11.18 -21.65
N ASN A 572 -17.26 -9.97 -21.17
CA ASN A 572 -17.41 -8.74 -21.95
C ASN A 572 -16.09 -8.27 -22.58
N TYR A 573 -15.36 -9.21 -23.20
CA TYR A 573 -14.08 -9.02 -23.89
C TYR A 573 -13.92 -10.11 -24.97
N ASP A 574 -12.90 -9.98 -25.83
CA ASP A 574 -12.60 -10.96 -26.89
C ASP A 574 -11.93 -12.22 -26.29
N ALA A 575 -12.73 -13.22 -26.00
CA ALA A 575 -12.28 -14.50 -25.43
C ALA A 575 -11.40 -15.31 -26.40
N GLU A 576 -11.60 -15.20 -27.72
CA GLU A 576 -10.76 -15.87 -28.73
C GLU A 576 -9.36 -15.22 -28.79
N LYS A 577 -9.29 -13.89 -28.73
CA LYS A 577 -8.01 -13.17 -28.62
C LYS A 577 -7.30 -13.56 -27.33
N MET A 578 -8.02 -13.57 -26.21
CA MET A 578 -7.49 -13.97 -24.91
C MET A 578 -6.90 -15.38 -24.97
N PHE A 579 -7.63 -16.34 -25.58
CA PHE A 579 -7.15 -17.70 -25.73
C PHE A 579 -5.85 -17.76 -26.55
N ARG A 580 -5.79 -17.07 -27.71
CA ARG A 580 -4.57 -17.03 -28.52
C ARG A 580 -3.38 -16.44 -27.77
N ALA A 581 -3.61 -15.36 -27.00
CA ALA A 581 -2.58 -14.73 -26.19
C ALA A 581 -2.03 -15.69 -25.12
N ILE A 582 -2.92 -16.36 -24.38
CA ILE A 582 -2.58 -17.35 -23.35
C ILE A 582 -1.81 -18.54 -23.95
N VAL A 583 -2.27 -19.08 -25.08
CA VAL A 583 -1.57 -20.19 -25.76
C VAL A 583 -0.16 -19.77 -26.16
N LYS A 584 0.03 -18.55 -26.65
CA LYS A 584 1.36 -18.01 -26.96
C LYS A 584 2.29 -18.04 -25.76
N MET A 585 1.81 -17.63 -24.58
CA MET A 585 2.63 -17.62 -23.35
C MET A 585 3.18 -19.03 -23.01
N GLN A 586 2.45 -20.09 -23.32
CA GLN A 586 2.78 -21.48 -23.00
C GLN A 586 3.41 -22.29 -24.16
N THR A 587 3.58 -21.66 -25.32
CA THR A 587 4.12 -22.36 -26.53
C THR A 587 5.28 -21.64 -27.19
N THR A 588 5.49 -20.37 -26.87
CA THR A 588 6.55 -19.56 -27.47
C THR A 588 7.62 -19.25 -26.43
N PRO A 589 8.90 -19.51 -26.73
CA PRO A 589 9.99 -19.16 -25.82
C PRO A 589 9.97 -17.72 -25.41
N ALA A 590 10.37 -17.48 -24.16
CA ALA A 590 10.48 -16.15 -23.60
C ALA A 590 11.47 -15.28 -24.38
N GLN A 591 11.17 -13.98 -24.48
CA GLN A 591 12.02 -13.04 -25.22
C GLN A 591 12.02 -11.64 -24.64
N ARG A 592 12.98 -10.85 -25.07
CA ARG A 592 13.00 -9.43 -24.76
C ARG A 592 11.84 -8.70 -25.43
N VAL A 593 11.16 -7.86 -24.67
CA VAL A 593 10.11 -6.96 -25.14
C VAL A 593 10.46 -5.56 -24.66
N ALA A 594 10.88 -4.70 -25.55
CA ALA A 594 11.44 -3.39 -25.23
C ALA A 594 12.58 -3.51 -24.17
N ASN A 595 12.44 -2.88 -23.01
CA ASN A 595 13.41 -2.94 -21.91
C ASN A 595 13.11 -4.03 -20.88
N GLY A 596 12.11 -4.88 -21.13
CA GLY A 596 11.66 -5.96 -20.27
C GLY A 596 11.82 -7.32 -20.89
N PHE A 597 11.16 -8.31 -20.29
CA PHE A 597 11.22 -9.70 -20.70
C PHE A 597 9.86 -10.38 -20.49
N ALA A 598 9.31 -11.00 -21.52
CA ALA A 598 8.00 -11.66 -21.49
C ALA A 598 8.11 -13.17 -21.75
N GLY A 599 7.20 -13.93 -21.17
CA GLY A 599 7.10 -15.36 -21.29
C GLY A 599 7.91 -16.15 -20.27
N ASN A 600 7.72 -17.46 -20.26
CA ASN A 600 8.42 -18.39 -19.36
C ASN A 600 9.88 -18.59 -19.80
N ARG A 601 10.82 -18.26 -18.91
CA ARG A 601 12.27 -18.34 -19.18
C ARG A 601 12.78 -19.75 -19.45
N ASP A 602 12.21 -20.75 -18.78
CA ASP A 602 12.62 -22.13 -18.84
C ASP A 602 11.68 -22.97 -19.71
N LEU A 603 10.87 -22.34 -20.58
CA LEU A 603 9.84 -23.04 -21.38
C LEU A 603 10.43 -24.11 -22.29
N GLU A 604 11.51 -23.82 -23.01
CA GLU A 604 12.14 -24.80 -23.91
C GLU A 604 12.62 -26.04 -23.14
N THR A 605 13.28 -25.84 -22.01
CA THR A 605 13.75 -26.91 -21.12
C THR A 605 12.56 -27.72 -20.58
N TYR A 606 11.50 -27.01 -20.11
CA TYR A 606 10.28 -27.66 -19.65
C TYR A 606 9.59 -28.49 -20.72
N LEU A 607 9.50 -27.98 -21.93
CA LEU A 607 8.90 -28.73 -23.06
C LEU A 607 9.74 -29.93 -23.47
N GLN A 608 11.08 -29.80 -23.44
CA GLN A 608 12.03 -30.87 -23.81
C GLN A 608 12.02 -32.02 -22.81
N HIS A 609 12.08 -31.71 -21.52
CA HIS A 609 12.25 -32.70 -20.45
C HIS A 609 10.94 -33.06 -19.74
N GLN A 610 9.84 -32.33 -19.98
CA GLN A 610 8.57 -32.42 -19.26
C GLN A 610 8.70 -32.08 -17.78
N TYR A 611 9.77 -31.39 -17.41
CA TYR A 611 10.04 -30.75 -16.12
C TYR A 611 11.24 -29.81 -16.28
N VAL A 612 11.51 -28.99 -15.27
CA VAL A 612 12.70 -28.12 -15.20
C VAL A 612 13.76 -28.78 -14.33
N PRO A 613 14.88 -29.28 -14.90
CA PRO A 613 16.00 -29.86 -14.13
C PRO A 613 16.65 -28.82 -13.20
N ALA A 614 17.21 -29.28 -12.08
CA ALA A 614 17.82 -28.42 -11.06
C ALA A 614 19.02 -27.57 -11.55
N ASP A 615 19.74 -28.06 -12.57
CA ASP A 615 20.85 -27.35 -13.21
C ASP A 615 20.41 -26.32 -14.28
N LYS A 616 19.11 -26.28 -14.61
CA LYS A 616 18.52 -25.37 -15.60
C LYS A 616 17.59 -24.32 -15.00
N GLY A 617 17.01 -24.60 -13.86
CA GLY A 617 16.07 -23.70 -13.21
C GLY A 617 15.66 -24.18 -11.83
N ARG A 618 14.59 -23.60 -11.31
CA ARG A 618 14.09 -23.91 -9.97
C ARG A 618 13.09 -25.06 -10.01
N PHE A 619 13.05 -25.86 -8.96
CA PHE A 619 12.05 -26.91 -8.77
C PHE A 619 10.61 -26.39 -8.92
N SER A 620 10.31 -25.25 -8.33
CA SER A 620 8.98 -24.62 -8.39
C SER A 620 8.53 -24.31 -9.82
N ASN A 621 9.44 -24.07 -10.77
CA ASN A 621 9.07 -23.78 -12.16
C ASN A 621 8.26 -24.94 -12.81
N THR A 622 8.58 -26.19 -12.49
CA THR A 622 7.81 -27.33 -12.97
C THR A 622 6.37 -27.31 -12.46
N LEU A 623 6.18 -27.00 -11.18
CA LEU A 623 4.87 -26.96 -10.55
C LEU A 623 4.03 -25.82 -11.12
N GLU A 624 4.60 -24.63 -11.20
CA GLU A 624 3.93 -23.41 -11.67
C GLU A 624 3.53 -23.53 -13.15
N TYR A 625 4.44 -23.99 -14.01
CA TYR A 625 4.16 -24.16 -15.45
C TYR A 625 3.11 -25.24 -15.71
N SER A 626 3.14 -26.33 -14.93
CA SER A 626 2.10 -27.36 -15.03
C SER A 626 0.73 -26.87 -14.60
N TYR A 627 0.68 -25.99 -13.59
CA TYR A 627 -0.56 -25.35 -13.16
C TYR A 627 -1.09 -24.38 -14.22
N ASP A 628 -0.23 -23.56 -14.81
CA ASP A 628 -0.61 -22.67 -15.91
C ASP A 628 -1.13 -23.47 -17.11
N ASP A 629 -0.44 -24.54 -17.51
CA ASP A 629 -0.90 -25.44 -18.57
C ASP A 629 -2.27 -26.08 -18.28
N TRP A 630 -2.46 -26.58 -17.06
CA TRP A 630 -3.76 -27.08 -16.65
C TRP A 630 -4.85 -26.00 -16.76
N THR A 631 -4.52 -24.78 -16.36
CA THR A 631 -5.43 -23.64 -16.45
C THR A 631 -5.80 -23.31 -17.89
N VAL A 632 -4.84 -23.31 -18.80
CA VAL A 632 -5.09 -23.16 -20.25
C VAL A 632 -6.04 -24.26 -20.75
N SER A 633 -5.86 -25.52 -20.30
CA SER A 633 -6.73 -26.62 -20.69
C SER A 633 -8.19 -26.38 -20.31
N GLN A 634 -8.45 -25.78 -19.15
CA GLN A 634 -9.82 -25.50 -18.71
C GLN A 634 -10.50 -24.48 -19.63
N LEU A 635 -9.78 -23.44 -20.07
CA LEU A 635 -10.31 -22.50 -21.06
C LEU A 635 -10.50 -23.13 -22.42
N ALA A 636 -9.53 -23.95 -22.89
CA ALA A 636 -9.64 -24.69 -24.15
C ALA A 636 -10.90 -25.56 -24.17
N LYS A 637 -11.17 -26.30 -23.11
CA LYS A 637 -12.37 -27.09 -22.94
C LYS A 637 -13.64 -26.23 -23.02
N ALA A 638 -13.67 -25.11 -22.31
CA ALA A 638 -14.82 -24.20 -22.27
C ALA A 638 -15.12 -23.57 -23.66
N LEU A 639 -14.08 -23.38 -24.48
CA LEU A 639 -14.19 -22.84 -25.85
C LEU A 639 -14.35 -23.95 -26.95
N GLY A 640 -14.44 -25.23 -26.56
CA GLY A 640 -14.59 -26.34 -27.49
C GLY A 640 -13.34 -26.65 -28.33
N LYS A 641 -12.16 -26.28 -27.86
CA LYS A 641 -10.88 -26.46 -28.56
C LYS A 641 -10.20 -27.75 -28.09
N GLU A 642 -10.71 -28.89 -28.61
CA GLU A 642 -10.40 -30.24 -28.13
C GLU A 642 -8.90 -30.59 -28.19
N GLU A 643 -8.19 -30.22 -29.27
CA GLU A 643 -6.78 -30.53 -29.45
C GLU A 643 -5.93 -29.81 -28.35
N TYR A 644 -6.19 -28.53 -28.12
CA TYR A 644 -5.54 -27.77 -27.08
C TYR A 644 -5.90 -28.28 -25.68
N TYR A 645 -7.16 -28.68 -25.48
CA TYR A 645 -7.58 -29.29 -24.22
C TYR A 645 -6.74 -30.52 -23.88
N ARG A 646 -6.58 -31.45 -24.84
CA ARG A 646 -5.78 -32.66 -24.64
C ARG A 646 -4.30 -32.35 -24.40
N THR A 647 -3.72 -31.48 -25.21
CA THR A 647 -2.32 -31.10 -25.10
C THR A 647 -2.01 -30.51 -23.73
N PHE A 648 -2.76 -29.48 -23.35
CA PHE A 648 -2.51 -28.77 -22.09
C PHE A 648 -2.95 -29.56 -20.85
N SER A 649 -3.97 -30.42 -20.94
CA SER A 649 -4.31 -31.37 -19.87
C SER A 649 -3.19 -32.38 -19.62
N ASN A 650 -2.52 -32.85 -20.65
CA ASN A 650 -1.36 -33.72 -20.50
C ASN A 650 -0.20 -32.98 -19.82
N ARG A 651 0.15 -31.80 -20.32
CA ARG A 651 1.21 -30.97 -19.76
C ARG A 651 0.92 -30.55 -18.31
N GLY A 652 -0.33 -30.29 -17.97
CA GLY A 652 -0.80 -30.01 -16.60
C GLY A 652 -0.55 -31.15 -15.60
N ASN A 653 -0.18 -32.35 -16.07
CA ASN A 653 0.24 -33.46 -15.21
C ASN A 653 1.76 -33.59 -15.04
N TRP A 654 2.56 -32.79 -15.75
CA TRP A 654 4.01 -32.88 -15.69
C TRP A 654 4.64 -32.53 -14.37
N TRP A 655 3.91 -31.85 -13.46
CA TRP A 655 4.35 -31.64 -12.09
C TRP A 655 4.75 -32.96 -11.39
N LYS A 656 4.17 -34.10 -11.78
CA LYS A 656 4.48 -35.44 -11.26
C LYS A 656 5.93 -35.85 -11.52
N ASN A 657 6.53 -35.33 -12.61
CA ASN A 657 7.91 -35.62 -12.98
C ASN A 657 8.95 -34.98 -12.03
N ALA A 658 8.51 -33.99 -11.23
CA ALA A 658 9.34 -33.39 -10.18
C ALA A 658 9.24 -34.09 -8.81
N ILE A 659 8.41 -35.13 -8.71
CA ILE A 659 8.16 -35.86 -7.47
C ILE A 659 8.78 -37.26 -7.59
N ASN A 660 9.61 -37.65 -6.62
CA ASN A 660 10.11 -39.01 -6.54
C ASN A 660 8.98 -39.97 -6.11
N PRO A 661 8.53 -40.91 -6.95
CA PRO A 661 7.39 -41.76 -6.64
C PRO A 661 7.64 -42.74 -5.47
N ALA A 662 8.92 -43.02 -5.14
CA ALA A 662 9.27 -43.91 -4.05
C ALA A 662 9.16 -43.26 -2.67
N THR A 663 9.38 -41.94 -2.59
CA THR A 663 9.35 -41.19 -1.32
C THR A 663 8.15 -40.26 -1.22
N GLY A 664 7.51 -39.92 -2.33
CA GLY A 664 6.45 -38.92 -2.39
C GLY A 664 6.94 -37.47 -2.32
N TYR A 665 8.27 -37.23 -2.40
CA TYR A 665 8.90 -35.92 -2.35
C TYR A 665 9.69 -35.64 -3.61
#